data_65dd962326ff7495b3fc67e6a63c7359
#
_entry.id   65dd962326ff7495b3fc67e6a63c7359
#
_cell.length_a   1.000
_cell.length_b   1.000
_cell.length_c   1.000
_cell.angle_alpha   90.00
_cell.angle_beta   90.00
_cell.angle_gamma   90.00
#
_symmetry.space_group_name_H-M   'P 1'
#
loop_
_entity.id
_entity.type
_entity.pdbx_description
1 polymer ?
#
loop_
_entity_poly.entity_id
_entity_poly.type
_entity_poly.pdbx_seq_one_letter_code
_entity_poly.pdbx_strand_id
1 'polypeptide(L)'
;MARACHGWVEYIEHRHCPPDRLAEYYRNLGATLALTYVLGAGDVHMENAVSSGEHSVVIDLETLLQNREVTGRETTAFARARDLLNDGVLGVGFLPMRVATGQGGASADASVVAGGLEGAEASLPVLTGIGTDSLAVGRGSGTMRPAANLPGEPERLAPASRTEDIVAGFTEAYGLLARDRDGFLSALGDLSELRTRHLLRPTRLYSRLLYESTHPVYLRDGIDREHLFDRLWATTTGQPSTRTGTASEIRQLLRYDVPRFTASVTELSLWEGDGPVDDFYFTTSAAAALRERLARPEKSESVRHAATIREAMSALSADRNTTAPRRPITLNPDRSAPDRLKEQALSAAGSVLEELAASRIDGAAGRDCTWIGLNPAAFNGSDFEYRPLSPLLFEGAAGMAVAYVGAAKALGTPGAPDPGMLDIAWRCARPVTAFVADTGAGASPPANAVGAYSGYAGALYALLHLSAATGGDALLDRLLRSGPETVARLAEQDSYHDLAAGAAGAAVVCLRIYEHTGDGRALETACRVAHAVVGRGLAEGETLSWPTDIDGGHLGGFAHGASGIGWALLEVGSGSGDDALLDAGSRALAFDTARFDAGARAWPDLRREVRGQALYPVQWCHGAIGIGMSRALTCDRVPSPDSAAEAEAAVEALVERGLPPNDSLCHGTLGAREFLSLMAGRSERARGALHRLDRTILRRFEEGVAQDGIVGPHTATPGLLLGRAGFVLGLLRMAEPERVPSVLSLEGPGKD
;
A
#
# COMPACT_ATOMS: atom_id res chain seq x y z
N MET A 1 -2.49 -32.17 -30.55
CA MET A 1 -2.44 -32.38 -32.01
C MET A 1 -3.16 -31.21 -32.67
N ALA A 2 -2.46 -30.40 -33.45
CA ALA A 2 -3.02 -29.23 -34.13
C ALA A 2 -3.21 -29.49 -35.65
N ARG A 3 -4.27 -28.90 -36.22
CA ARG A 3 -4.55 -28.89 -37.67
C ARG A 3 -4.91 -27.46 -38.07
N ALA A 4 -5.06 -27.19 -39.38
CA ALA A 4 -5.28 -25.83 -39.90
C ALA A 4 -6.45 -25.04 -39.23
N CYS A 5 -7.48 -25.69 -38.75
CA CYS A 5 -8.66 -25.03 -38.15
C CYS A 5 -9.06 -25.59 -36.78
N HIS A 6 -8.37 -26.56 -36.21
CA HIS A 6 -8.68 -27.12 -34.89
C HIS A 6 -7.45 -27.81 -34.29
N GLY A 7 -7.47 -27.88 -32.94
CA GLY A 7 -6.48 -28.60 -32.15
C GLY A 7 -7.14 -29.45 -31.08
N TRP A 8 -6.37 -30.37 -30.54
CA TRP A 8 -6.74 -31.20 -29.42
C TRP A 8 -5.67 -31.04 -28.36
N VAL A 9 -6.08 -30.75 -27.14
CA VAL A 9 -5.22 -30.71 -25.92
C VAL A 9 -5.72 -31.74 -24.94
N GLU A 10 -4.84 -32.20 -24.07
CA GLU A 10 -5.21 -33.08 -22.96
C GLU A 10 -6.13 -32.32 -21.99
N TYR A 11 -7.20 -32.96 -21.54
CA TYR A 11 -8.04 -32.42 -20.48
C TYR A 11 -7.38 -32.68 -19.13
N ILE A 12 -7.12 -31.61 -18.38
CA ILE A 12 -6.57 -31.71 -17.03
C ILE A 12 -7.71 -31.69 -16.02
N GLU A 13 -7.89 -32.82 -15.34
CA GLU A 13 -8.91 -32.97 -14.31
C GLU A 13 -8.47 -32.30 -13.01
N HIS A 14 -9.32 -31.42 -12.45
CA HIS A 14 -9.11 -30.90 -11.11
C HIS A 14 -9.24 -32.01 -10.07
N ARG A 15 -8.16 -32.23 -9.31
CA ARG A 15 -8.11 -33.23 -8.22
C ARG A 15 -7.42 -32.64 -7.01
N HIS A 16 -8.08 -32.74 -5.86
CA HIS A 16 -7.49 -32.30 -4.60
C HIS A 16 -6.21 -33.08 -4.28
N CYS A 17 -5.23 -32.39 -3.70
CA CYS A 17 -4.02 -32.99 -3.18
C CYS A 17 -4.32 -33.61 -1.81
N PRO A 18 -3.85 -34.84 -1.52
CA PRO A 18 -3.92 -35.39 -0.16
C PRO A 18 -3.23 -34.46 0.85
N PRO A 19 -3.79 -34.27 2.07
CA PRO A 19 -3.25 -33.33 3.05
C PRO A 19 -1.79 -33.59 3.44
N ASP A 20 -1.39 -34.86 3.47
CA ASP A 20 -0.01 -35.31 3.75
C ASP A 20 0.97 -35.07 2.60
N ARG A 21 0.47 -34.74 1.40
CA ARG A 21 1.26 -34.45 0.19
C ARG A 21 1.27 -32.97 -0.17
N LEU A 22 0.64 -32.09 0.61
CA LEU A 22 0.60 -30.66 0.33
C LEU A 22 2.01 -30.00 0.25
N ALA A 23 2.98 -30.45 1.02
CA ALA A 23 4.36 -29.98 0.91
C ALA A 23 4.95 -30.26 -0.47
N GLU A 24 4.70 -31.43 -1.03
CA GLU A 24 5.11 -31.82 -2.38
C GLU A 24 4.42 -30.96 -3.45
N TYR A 25 3.09 -30.73 -3.29
CA TYR A 25 2.34 -29.84 -4.18
C TYR A 25 2.97 -28.44 -4.26
N TYR A 26 3.25 -27.80 -3.11
CA TYR A 26 3.83 -26.47 -3.10
C TYR A 26 5.29 -26.44 -3.59
N ARG A 27 6.05 -27.52 -3.37
CA ARG A 27 7.38 -27.69 -3.98
C ARG A 27 7.30 -27.78 -5.51
N ASN A 28 6.38 -28.57 -6.04
CA ASN A 28 6.12 -28.69 -7.49
C ASN A 28 5.62 -27.37 -8.07
N LEU A 29 4.76 -26.62 -7.35
CA LEU A 29 4.32 -25.28 -7.74
C LEU A 29 5.53 -24.33 -7.84
N GLY A 30 6.46 -24.38 -6.89
CA GLY A 30 7.72 -23.62 -6.95
C GLY A 30 8.58 -23.98 -8.15
N ALA A 31 8.67 -25.27 -8.50
CA ALA A 31 9.38 -25.73 -9.70
C ALA A 31 8.71 -25.23 -11.00
N THR A 32 7.38 -25.26 -11.06
CA THR A 32 6.61 -24.70 -12.19
C THR A 32 6.82 -23.18 -12.30
N LEU A 33 6.85 -22.47 -11.19
CA LEU A 33 7.17 -21.04 -11.14
C LEU A 33 8.58 -20.76 -11.71
N ALA A 34 9.59 -21.59 -11.41
CA ALA A 34 10.94 -21.43 -11.96
C ALA A 34 10.96 -21.62 -13.47
N LEU A 35 10.27 -22.63 -13.99
CA LEU A 35 10.17 -22.89 -15.42
C LEU A 35 9.46 -21.75 -16.15
N THR A 36 8.30 -21.32 -15.66
CA THR A 36 7.52 -20.23 -16.26
C THR A 36 8.25 -18.89 -16.18
N TYR A 37 8.97 -18.61 -15.11
CA TYR A 37 9.85 -17.45 -15.00
C TYR A 37 10.96 -17.46 -16.06
N VAL A 38 11.67 -18.58 -16.23
CA VAL A 38 12.73 -18.69 -17.23
C VAL A 38 12.18 -18.52 -18.63
N LEU A 39 11.03 -19.12 -18.92
CA LEU A 39 10.32 -18.98 -20.19
C LEU A 39 9.68 -17.60 -20.41
N GLY A 40 9.73 -16.69 -19.41
CA GLY A 40 9.17 -15.35 -19.54
C GLY A 40 7.66 -15.36 -19.72
N ALA A 41 6.98 -16.17 -18.93
CA ALA A 41 5.52 -16.16 -18.85
C ALA A 41 5.01 -14.87 -18.21
N GLY A 42 3.86 -14.41 -18.63
CA GLY A 42 3.05 -13.39 -17.97
C GLY A 42 1.60 -13.85 -17.91
N ASP A 43 0.76 -13.15 -17.14
CA ASP A 43 -0.69 -13.38 -17.07
C ASP A 43 -1.12 -14.80 -16.64
N VAL A 44 -0.26 -15.52 -15.88
CA VAL A 44 -0.61 -16.85 -15.34
C VAL A 44 -1.31 -16.67 -14.00
N HIS A 45 -2.62 -16.43 -14.03
CA HIS A 45 -3.44 -16.25 -12.84
C HIS A 45 -4.26 -17.48 -12.46
N MET A 46 -5.12 -17.39 -11.45
CA MET A 46 -5.88 -18.51 -10.89
C MET A 46 -6.71 -19.29 -11.92
N GLU A 47 -7.18 -18.65 -12.99
CA GLU A 47 -7.98 -19.30 -14.05
C GLU A 47 -7.13 -20.06 -15.06
N ASN A 48 -5.80 -19.80 -15.09
CA ASN A 48 -4.85 -20.37 -16.05
C ASN A 48 -4.05 -21.56 -15.47
N ALA A 49 -4.41 -22.02 -14.26
CA ALA A 49 -3.79 -23.18 -13.64
C ALA A 49 -4.83 -24.14 -13.04
N VAL A 50 -4.58 -25.43 -13.16
CA VAL A 50 -5.42 -26.49 -12.60
C VAL A 50 -4.59 -27.30 -11.61
N SER A 51 -5.10 -27.41 -10.38
CA SER A 51 -4.56 -28.34 -9.36
C SER A 51 -4.97 -29.76 -9.70
N SER A 52 -4.00 -30.66 -9.90
CA SER A 52 -4.25 -32.07 -10.19
C SER A 52 -3.35 -32.97 -9.34
N GLY A 53 -3.87 -33.36 -8.17
CA GLY A 53 -3.11 -34.11 -7.18
C GLY A 53 -1.93 -33.29 -6.63
N GLU A 54 -0.71 -33.75 -6.83
CA GLU A 54 0.52 -33.09 -6.33
C GLU A 54 1.06 -32.02 -7.29
N HIS A 55 0.35 -31.67 -8.36
CA HIS A 55 0.83 -30.76 -9.40
C HIS A 55 -0.12 -29.58 -9.63
N SER A 56 0.45 -28.41 -9.87
CA SER A 56 -0.24 -27.26 -10.46
C SER A 56 0.12 -27.22 -11.95
N VAL A 57 -0.86 -27.47 -12.82
CA VAL A 57 -0.68 -27.57 -14.27
C VAL A 57 -1.17 -26.28 -14.91
N VAL A 58 -0.29 -25.58 -15.61
CA VAL A 58 -0.64 -24.39 -16.40
C VAL A 58 -1.36 -24.84 -17.67
N ILE A 59 -2.57 -24.34 -17.91
CA ILE A 59 -3.43 -24.75 -19.02
C ILE A 59 -3.54 -23.70 -20.14
N ASP A 60 -3.18 -22.44 -19.86
CA ASP A 60 -3.10 -21.37 -20.85
C ASP A 60 -1.65 -20.92 -21.04
N LEU A 61 -1.08 -21.27 -22.18
CA LEU A 61 0.32 -21.03 -22.52
C LEU A 61 0.50 -19.89 -23.55
N GLU A 62 -0.57 -19.16 -23.88
CA GLU A 62 -0.52 -18.14 -24.94
C GLU A 62 0.39 -16.96 -24.59
N THR A 63 0.67 -16.73 -23.29
CA THR A 63 1.53 -15.66 -22.78
C THR A 63 2.92 -16.15 -22.35
N LEU A 64 3.37 -17.32 -22.77
CA LEU A 64 4.77 -17.72 -22.64
C LEU A 64 5.66 -16.98 -23.64
N LEU A 65 6.95 -16.91 -23.39
CA LEU A 65 7.95 -16.32 -24.25
C LEU A 65 7.59 -14.89 -24.68
N GLN A 66 7.26 -14.05 -23.68
CA GLN A 66 6.93 -12.65 -23.92
C GLN A 66 8.16 -11.81 -24.23
N ASN A 67 8.08 -11.00 -25.28
CA ASN A 67 9.06 -9.98 -25.60
C ASN A 67 9.00 -8.86 -24.55
N ARG A 68 10.12 -8.19 -24.28
CA ARG A 68 10.15 -7.02 -23.40
C ARG A 68 9.75 -5.77 -24.18
N GLU A 69 8.72 -5.08 -23.68
CA GLU A 69 8.29 -3.81 -24.24
C GLU A 69 9.34 -2.70 -24.07
N VAL A 70 9.24 -1.69 -24.90
CA VAL A 70 9.81 -0.36 -24.60
C VAL A 70 8.99 0.18 -23.43
N THR A 71 9.42 -0.11 -22.22
CA THR A 71 8.98 0.72 -21.08
C THR A 71 9.43 2.13 -21.45
N GLY A 72 8.45 3.03 -21.63
CA GLY A 72 8.72 4.37 -22.17
C GLY A 72 9.94 4.99 -21.48
N ARG A 73 10.57 6.02 -22.06
CA ARG A 73 11.77 6.71 -21.56
C ARG A 73 11.67 7.21 -20.11
N GLU A 74 10.78 6.63 -19.31
CA GLU A 74 10.64 6.89 -17.90
C GLU A 74 11.82 6.27 -17.15
N THR A 75 12.80 7.11 -16.98
CA THR A 75 14.01 6.83 -16.23
C THR A 75 13.79 6.96 -14.72
N THR A 76 12.52 6.96 -14.25
CA THR A 76 12.18 7.13 -12.84
C THR A 76 12.51 5.88 -12.03
N ALA A 77 12.80 6.08 -10.75
CA ALA A 77 13.04 4.99 -9.82
C ALA A 77 11.82 4.05 -9.70
N PHE A 78 10.60 4.62 -9.74
CA PHE A 78 9.36 3.85 -9.70
C PHE A 78 9.22 2.93 -10.92
N ALA A 79 9.48 3.44 -12.14
CA ALA A 79 9.44 2.64 -13.36
C ALA A 79 10.45 1.49 -13.28
N ARG A 80 11.70 1.78 -12.87
CA ARG A 80 12.73 0.76 -12.70
C ARG A 80 12.35 -0.32 -11.67
N ALA A 81 11.77 0.10 -10.55
CA ALA A 81 11.29 -0.85 -9.53
C ALA A 81 10.17 -1.75 -10.06
N ARG A 82 9.23 -1.18 -10.81
CA ARG A 82 8.17 -1.93 -11.47
C ARG A 82 8.74 -2.91 -12.50
N ASP A 83 9.70 -2.48 -13.30
CA ASP A 83 10.34 -3.34 -14.32
C ASP A 83 11.10 -4.50 -13.66
N LEU A 84 11.78 -4.27 -12.52
CA LEU A 84 12.41 -5.32 -11.74
C LEU A 84 11.42 -6.38 -11.23
N LEU A 85 10.23 -5.96 -10.82
CA LEU A 85 9.17 -6.87 -10.39
C LEU A 85 8.58 -7.65 -11.57
N ASN A 86 8.29 -6.94 -12.67
CA ASN A 86 7.72 -7.56 -13.88
C ASN A 86 8.69 -8.53 -14.59
N ASP A 87 10.00 -8.24 -14.59
CA ASP A 87 11.03 -9.16 -15.12
C ASP A 87 11.41 -10.26 -14.12
N GLY A 88 10.82 -10.23 -12.92
CA GLY A 88 11.04 -11.20 -11.85
C GLY A 88 9.94 -12.26 -11.74
N VAL A 89 10.00 -13.07 -10.69
CA VAL A 89 9.01 -14.14 -10.42
C VAL A 89 7.59 -13.62 -10.15
N LEU A 90 7.44 -12.34 -9.74
CA LEU A 90 6.13 -11.72 -9.57
C LEU A 90 5.40 -11.49 -10.89
N GLY A 91 6.13 -11.14 -11.95
CA GLY A 91 5.55 -10.90 -13.27
C GLY A 91 4.86 -12.12 -13.89
N VAL A 92 5.12 -13.32 -13.37
CA VAL A 92 4.51 -14.57 -13.84
C VAL A 92 3.02 -14.66 -13.47
N GLY A 93 2.62 -14.19 -12.25
CA GLY A 93 1.23 -14.26 -11.74
C GLY A 93 0.94 -15.41 -10.79
N PHE A 94 1.92 -16.24 -10.44
CA PHE A 94 1.76 -17.35 -9.48
C PHE A 94 1.62 -16.87 -8.04
N LEU A 95 2.37 -15.81 -7.68
CA LEU A 95 2.47 -15.28 -6.33
C LEU A 95 1.36 -14.28 -6.03
N PRO A 96 1.04 -14.00 -4.77
CA PRO A 96 -0.06 -13.14 -4.38
C PRO A 96 -0.11 -11.83 -5.17
N MET A 97 -1.24 -11.58 -5.79
CA MET A 97 -1.49 -10.44 -6.68
C MET A 97 -2.92 -9.93 -6.49
N ARG A 98 -3.06 -8.68 -6.09
CA ARG A 98 -4.36 -8.05 -5.85
C ARG A 98 -4.94 -7.44 -7.11
N VAL A 99 -6.21 -7.74 -7.37
CA VAL A 99 -7.00 -7.13 -8.45
C VAL A 99 -8.21 -6.42 -7.87
N ALA A 100 -8.52 -5.24 -8.38
CA ALA A 100 -9.70 -4.49 -7.95
C ALA A 100 -10.98 -5.23 -8.31
N THR A 101 -11.87 -5.43 -7.34
CA THR A 101 -13.13 -6.17 -7.52
C THR A 101 -14.37 -5.27 -7.55
N GLY A 102 -14.25 -3.98 -7.15
CA GLY A 102 -15.41 -3.08 -7.08
C GLY A 102 -15.05 -1.61 -6.89
N GLN A 103 -16.08 -0.81 -6.54
CA GLN A 103 -15.90 0.55 -6.04
C GLN A 103 -15.56 0.50 -4.54
N GLY A 104 -14.89 1.54 -4.02
CA GLY A 104 -14.54 1.60 -2.60
C GLY A 104 -13.22 0.93 -2.22
N GLY A 105 -12.38 0.56 -3.20
CA GLY A 105 -11.06 -0.01 -2.92
C GLY A 105 -11.08 -1.51 -2.58
N ALA A 106 -12.19 -2.21 -2.79
CA ALA A 106 -12.25 -3.66 -2.63
C ALA A 106 -11.33 -4.35 -3.63
N SER A 107 -10.53 -5.30 -3.15
CA SER A 107 -9.62 -6.11 -3.96
C SER A 107 -9.70 -7.59 -3.59
N ALA A 108 -9.26 -8.46 -4.50
CA ALA A 108 -9.15 -9.88 -4.24
C ALA A 108 -7.84 -10.42 -4.80
N ASP A 109 -7.32 -11.49 -4.21
CA ASP A 109 -6.18 -12.20 -4.76
C ASP A 109 -6.59 -12.99 -6.01
N ALA A 110 -5.86 -12.81 -7.10
CA ALA A 110 -6.08 -13.52 -8.37
C ALA A 110 -4.94 -14.49 -8.73
N SER A 111 -3.97 -14.67 -7.85
CA SER A 111 -2.81 -15.53 -8.10
C SER A 111 -3.15 -17.02 -8.17
N VAL A 112 -2.25 -17.80 -8.73
CA VAL A 112 -2.37 -19.27 -8.74
C VAL A 112 -2.39 -19.82 -7.31
N VAL A 113 -1.56 -19.25 -6.42
CA VAL A 113 -1.34 -19.79 -5.06
C VAL A 113 -2.47 -19.48 -4.09
N ALA A 114 -3.19 -18.37 -4.27
CA ALA A 114 -4.16 -17.87 -3.29
C ALA A 114 -5.48 -17.36 -3.89
N GLY A 115 -5.59 -17.29 -5.20
CA GLY A 115 -6.80 -16.81 -5.86
C GLY A 115 -8.04 -17.59 -5.47
N GLY A 116 -9.08 -16.88 -5.02
CA GLY A 116 -10.34 -17.47 -4.57
C GLY A 116 -10.39 -17.95 -3.12
N LEU A 117 -9.28 -17.89 -2.35
CA LEU A 117 -9.27 -18.28 -0.93
C LEU A 117 -10.19 -17.41 -0.05
N GLU A 118 -10.34 -16.14 -0.37
CA GLU A 118 -11.02 -15.16 0.48
C GLU A 118 -12.51 -15.03 0.20
N GLY A 119 -13.02 -15.66 -0.87
CA GLY A 119 -14.44 -15.58 -1.22
C GLY A 119 -14.93 -14.14 -1.43
N ALA A 120 -14.07 -13.28 -1.97
CA ALA A 120 -14.32 -11.84 -2.05
C ALA A 120 -15.56 -11.51 -2.88
N GLU A 121 -16.36 -10.55 -2.41
CA GLU A 121 -17.44 -10.00 -3.22
C GLU A 121 -16.89 -9.17 -4.38
N ALA A 122 -17.35 -9.48 -5.58
CA ALA A 122 -17.01 -8.75 -6.78
C ALA A 122 -18.24 -8.02 -7.33
N SER A 123 -18.05 -6.78 -7.74
CA SER A 123 -19.07 -6.04 -8.48
C SER A 123 -19.03 -6.48 -9.94
N LEU A 124 -19.97 -7.31 -10.33
CA LEU A 124 -20.08 -7.83 -11.68
C LEU A 124 -21.07 -7.01 -12.51
N PRO A 125 -20.81 -6.76 -13.81
CA PRO A 125 -21.81 -6.20 -14.69
C PRO A 125 -22.97 -7.18 -14.86
N VAL A 126 -24.20 -6.72 -14.63
CA VAL A 126 -25.42 -7.51 -14.84
C VAL A 126 -26.34 -6.78 -15.79
N LEU A 127 -26.99 -7.55 -16.69
CA LEU A 127 -28.06 -7.00 -17.53
C LEU A 127 -29.33 -6.93 -16.71
N THR A 128 -29.92 -5.74 -16.67
CA THR A 128 -31.25 -5.50 -16.10
C THR A 128 -32.23 -5.15 -17.22
N GLY A 129 -33.49 -5.47 -17.05
CA GLY A 129 -34.52 -5.17 -18.06
C GLY A 129 -34.39 -6.01 -19.36
N ILE A 130 -33.82 -7.23 -19.27
CA ILE A 130 -33.70 -8.12 -20.43
C ILE A 130 -35.06 -8.36 -21.09
N GLY A 131 -35.16 -8.14 -22.39
CA GLY A 131 -36.39 -8.30 -23.17
C GLY A 131 -37.34 -7.09 -23.09
N THR A 132 -36.90 -5.98 -22.51
CA THR A 132 -37.66 -4.74 -22.45
C THR A 132 -36.88 -3.58 -23.10
N ASP A 133 -37.54 -2.48 -23.34
CA ASP A 133 -36.95 -1.20 -23.82
C ASP A 133 -36.11 -0.47 -22.75
N SER A 134 -36.18 -0.95 -21.52
CA SER A 134 -35.36 -0.49 -20.38
C SER A 134 -34.14 -1.35 -20.12
N LEU A 135 -33.64 -2.10 -21.12
CA LEU A 135 -32.39 -2.83 -21.03
C LEU A 135 -31.25 -1.92 -20.60
N ALA A 136 -30.63 -2.24 -19.50
CA ALA A 136 -29.50 -1.49 -18.96
C ALA A 136 -28.41 -2.43 -18.42
N VAL A 137 -27.17 -1.95 -18.45
CA VAL A 137 -26.04 -2.57 -17.76
C VAL A 137 -25.99 -2.02 -16.34
N GLY A 138 -26.46 -2.82 -15.38
CA GLY A 138 -26.35 -2.54 -13.97
C GLY A 138 -25.11 -3.18 -13.35
N ARG A 139 -24.96 -3.01 -12.04
CA ARG A 139 -23.97 -3.72 -11.24
C ARG A 139 -24.70 -4.64 -10.28
N GLY A 140 -24.29 -5.90 -10.24
CA GLY A 140 -24.73 -6.88 -9.26
C GLY A 140 -23.54 -7.31 -8.40
N SER A 141 -23.82 -7.75 -7.18
CA SER A 141 -22.82 -8.43 -6.35
C SER A 141 -22.72 -9.90 -6.75
N GLY A 142 -21.50 -10.40 -6.85
CA GLY A 142 -21.21 -11.83 -7.02
C GLY A 142 -19.99 -12.18 -6.18
N THR A 143 -19.96 -13.40 -5.68
CA THR A 143 -18.79 -13.90 -4.95
C THR A 143 -17.77 -14.46 -5.93
N MET A 144 -16.53 -14.02 -5.84
CA MET A 144 -15.41 -14.60 -6.57
C MET A 144 -15.16 -16.00 -6.03
N ARG A 145 -15.41 -17.01 -6.85
CA ARG A 145 -15.23 -18.41 -6.48
C ARG A 145 -13.82 -18.87 -6.82
N PRO A 146 -13.25 -19.84 -6.08
CA PRO A 146 -12.04 -20.49 -6.52
C PRO A 146 -12.22 -21.07 -7.92
N ALA A 147 -11.22 -20.88 -8.77
CA ALA A 147 -11.08 -21.66 -9.99
C ALA A 147 -10.54 -23.06 -9.64
N ALA A 148 -10.12 -23.84 -10.61
CA ALA A 148 -9.51 -25.15 -10.36
C ALA A 148 -8.06 -25.07 -9.85
N ASN A 149 -7.58 -23.90 -9.39
CA ASN A 149 -6.20 -23.63 -9.00
C ASN A 149 -5.81 -24.16 -7.61
N LEU A 150 -6.77 -24.33 -6.71
CA LEU A 150 -6.48 -24.69 -5.33
C LEU A 150 -6.38 -26.21 -5.13
N PRO A 151 -5.39 -26.69 -4.34
CA PRO A 151 -5.17 -28.11 -4.08
C PRO A 151 -6.15 -28.72 -3.06
N GLY A 152 -7.11 -27.97 -2.55
CA GLY A 152 -8.09 -28.42 -1.56
C GLY A 152 -9.10 -27.35 -1.22
N GLU A 153 -9.93 -27.64 -0.20
CA GLU A 153 -10.94 -26.71 0.28
C GLU A 153 -10.28 -25.44 0.86
N PRO A 154 -10.71 -24.22 0.46
CA PRO A 154 -10.11 -22.97 0.87
C PRO A 154 -9.89 -22.82 2.39
N GLU A 155 -10.86 -23.23 3.20
CA GLU A 155 -10.86 -23.10 4.65
C GLU A 155 -9.77 -23.95 5.34
N ARG A 156 -9.24 -24.94 4.64
CA ARG A 156 -8.21 -25.88 5.13
C ARG A 156 -6.82 -25.55 4.62
N LEU A 157 -6.72 -24.61 3.70
CA LEU A 157 -5.45 -24.24 3.10
C LEU A 157 -4.80 -23.07 3.85
N ALA A 158 -3.49 -23.14 4.00
CA ALA A 158 -2.66 -22.09 4.56
C ALA A 158 -1.39 -21.91 3.72
N PRO A 159 -1.49 -21.35 2.49
CA PRO A 159 -0.35 -21.24 1.57
C PRO A 159 0.84 -20.51 2.17
N ALA A 160 0.61 -19.49 3.00
CA ALA A 160 1.67 -18.75 3.69
C ALA A 160 2.58 -19.67 4.55
N SER A 161 2.02 -20.74 5.13
CA SER A 161 2.82 -21.72 5.91
C SER A 161 3.65 -22.65 5.04
N ARG A 162 3.49 -22.58 3.72
CA ARG A 162 4.17 -23.42 2.71
C ARG A 162 5.18 -22.63 1.88
N THR A 163 5.49 -21.41 2.28
CA THR A 163 6.43 -20.53 1.58
C THR A 163 7.78 -21.21 1.33
N GLU A 164 8.34 -21.89 2.33
CA GLU A 164 9.64 -22.55 2.18
C GLU A 164 9.59 -23.79 1.25
N ASP A 165 8.44 -24.45 1.13
CA ASP A 165 8.26 -25.52 0.15
C ASP A 165 8.33 -24.95 -1.28
N ILE A 166 7.67 -23.80 -1.53
CA ILE A 166 7.71 -23.09 -2.81
C ILE A 166 9.13 -22.63 -3.12
N VAL A 167 9.81 -22.01 -2.15
CA VAL A 167 11.21 -21.53 -2.30
C VAL A 167 12.15 -22.70 -2.62
N ALA A 168 12.01 -23.83 -1.94
CA ALA A 168 12.84 -25.00 -2.17
C ALA A 168 12.64 -25.54 -3.61
N GLY A 169 11.39 -25.70 -4.05
CA GLY A 169 11.08 -26.15 -5.40
C GLY A 169 11.59 -25.19 -6.48
N PHE A 170 11.39 -23.88 -6.29
CA PHE A 170 11.91 -22.87 -7.19
C PHE A 170 13.45 -22.93 -7.32
N THR A 171 14.15 -22.93 -6.17
CA THR A 171 15.61 -22.89 -6.14
C THR A 171 16.22 -24.14 -6.79
N GLU A 172 15.65 -25.31 -6.52
CA GLU A 172 16.11 -26.57 -7.12
C GLU A 172 15.90 -26.57 -8.63
N ALA A 173 14.70 -26.26 -9.11
CA ALA A 173 14.37 -26.26 -10.53
C ALA A 173 15.17 -25.18 -11.29
N TYR A 174 15.25 -23.96 -10.77
CA TYR A 174 16.06 -22.89 -11.37
C TYR A 174 17.53 -23.29 -11.46
N GLY A 175 18.09 -23.91 -10.39
CA GLY A 175 19.45 -24.40 -10.38
C GLY A 175 19.71 -25.49 -11.45
N LEU A 176 18.75 -26.39 -11.68
CA LEU A 176 18.85 -27.39 -12.75
C LEU A 176 18.88 -26.72 -14.14
N LEU A 177 17.94 -25.79 -14.39
CA LEU A 177 17.85 -25.05 -15.66
C LEU A 177 19.11 -24.22 -15.95
N ALA A 178 19.66 -23.55 -14.93
CA ALA A 178 20.86 -22.73 -15.07
C ALA A 178 22.13 -23.56 -15.31
N ARG A 179 22.24 -24.74 -14.71
CA ARG A 179 23.38 -25.64 -14.89
C ARG A 179 23.38 -26.36 -16.23
N ASP A 180 22.20 -26.78 -16.72
CA ASP A 180 22.05 -27.44 -18.01
C ASP A 180 21.34 -26.56 -19.04
N ARG A 181 21.74 -25.30 -19.11
CA ARG A 181 21.13 -24.31 -20.01
C ARG A 181 21.15 -24.71 -21.48
N ASP A 182 22.25 -25.31 -21.93
CA ASP A 182 22.42 -25.68 -23.35
C ASP A 182 21.54 -26.88 -23.68
N GLY A 183 21.40 -27.85 -22.78
CA GLY A 183 20.44 -28.95 -22.92
C GLY A 183 19.00 -28.46 -22.92
N PHE A 184 18.65 -27.52 -22.02
CA PHE A 184 17.33 -26.92 -21.98
C PHE A 184 17.01 -26.13 -23.27
N LEU A 185 17.91 -25.27 -23.73
CA LEU A 185 17.74 -24.54 -25.03
C LEU A 185 17.62 -25.47 -26.21
N SER A 186 18.39 -26.56 -26.25
CA SER A 186 18.30 -27.60 -27.29
C SER A 186 16.93 -28.31 -27.24
N ALA A 187 16.40 -28.58 -26.04
CA ALA A 187 15.10 -29.23 -25.89
C ALA A 187 13.94 -28.34 -26.34
N LEU A 188 14.06 -27.01 -26.25
CA LEU A 188 13.06 -26.07 -26.79
C LEU A 188 13.00 -26.08 -28.36
N GLY A 189 14.07 -26.49 -29.01
CA GLY A 189 14.16 -26.55 -30.47
C GLY A 189 14.25 -25.16 -31.14
N ASP A 190 13.81 -25.10 -32.41
CA ASP A 190 13.81 -23.86 -33.18
C ASP A 190 12.59 -22.99 -32.81
N LEU A 191 12.86 -21.79 -32.30
CA LEU A 191 11.87 -20.81 -31.89
C LEU A 191 11.53 -19.79 -32.99
N SER A 192 12.17 -19.85 -34.17
CA SER A 192 12.08 -18.81 -35.21
C SER A 192 10.68 -18.63 -35.80
N GLU A 193 9.92 -19.71 -35.89
CA GLU A 193 8.55 -19.70 -36.42
C GLU A 193 7.48 -19.50 -35.34
N LEU A 194 7.89 -19.40 -34.06
CA LEU A 194 6.94 -19.32 -32.98
C LEU A 194 6.46 -17.88 -32.79
N ARG A 195 5.15 -17.71 -32.74
CA ARG A 195 4.49 -16.47 -32.36
C ARG A 195 3.66 -16.69 -31.11
N THR A 196 3.73 -15.74 -30.18
CA THR A 196 2.96 -15.74 -28.93
C THR A 196 1.99 -14.57 -28.90
N ARG A 197 0.92 -14.69 -28.16
CA ARG A 197 -0.02 -13.60 -27.97
C ARG A 197 0.62 -12.51 -27.13
N HIS A 198 0.45 -11.26 -27.55
CA HIS A 198 0.84 -10.09 -26.78
C HIS A 198 -0.39 -9.31 -26.34
N LEU A 199 -0.50 -9.06 -25.03
CA LEU A 199 -1.62 -8.34 -24.41
C LEU A 199 -1.25 -6.87 -24.21
N LEU A 200 -1.77 -5.97 -25.04
CA LEU A 200 -1.58 -4.52 -24.85
C LEU A 200 -2.29 -4.02 -23.58
N ARG A 201 -3.44 -4.61 -23.26
CA ARG A 201 -4.26 -4.29 -22.11
C ARG A 201 -4.95 -5.56 -21.58
N PRO A 202 -5.38 -5.56 -20.30
CA PRO A 202 -6.16 -6.67 -19.77
C PRO A 202 -7.41 -6.95 -20.62
N THR A 203 -7.61 -8.19 -21.03
CA THR A 203 -8.76 -8.59 -21.90
C THR A 203 -10.10 -8.27 -21.28
N ARG A 204 -10.19 -8.20 -19.95
CA ARG A 204 -11.36 -7.75 -19.19
C ARG A 204 -11.79 -6.33 -19.59
N LEU A 205 -10.85 -5.42 -19.92
CA LEU A 205 -11.18 -4.07 -20.38
C LEU A 205 -11.91 -4.12 -21.71
N TYR A 206 -11.41 -4.92 -22.65
CA TYR A 206 -12.04 -5.08 -23.98
C TYR A 206 -13.42 -5.71 -23.87
N SER A 207 -13.56 -6.78 -23.08
CA SER A 207 -14.84 -7.43 -22.83
C SER A 207 -15.86 -6.45 -22.25
N ARG A 208 -15.43 -5.60 -21.31
CA ARG A 208 -16.29 -4.55 -20.73
C ARG A 208 -16.71 -3.52 -21.78
N LEU A 209 -15.78 -3.02 -22.60
CA LEU A 209 -16.08 -2.05 -23.65
C LEU A 209 -17.01 -2.64 -24.72
N LEU A 210 -16.80 -3.88 -25.15
CA LEU A 210 -17.68 -4.58 -26.08
C LEU A 210 -19.09 -4.72 -25.49
N TYR A 211 -19.20 -5.13 -24.22
CA TYR A 211 -20.46 -5.24 -23.53
C TYR A 211 -21.16 -3.87 -23.39
N GLU A 212 -20.45 -2.83 -22.97
CA GLU A 212 -20.95 -1.47 -22.87
C GLU A 212 -21.42 -0.93 -24.24
N SER A 213 -20.73 -1.30 -25.34
CA SER A 213 -21.07 -0.89 -26.70
C SER A 213 -22.41 -1.44 -27.20
N THR A 214 -22.98 -2.45 -26.55
CA THR A 214 -24.32 -3.00 -26.87
C THR A 214 -25.46 -2.22 -26.24
N HIS A 215 -25.16 -1.22 -25.40
CA HIS A 215 -26.18 -0.37 -24.81
C HIS A 215 -26.89 0.46 -25.89
N PRO A 216 -28.23 0.62 -25.86
CA PRO A 216 -28.99 1.35 -26.89
C PRO A 216 -28.48 2.75 -27.24
N VAL A 217 -27.86 3.45 -26.28
CA VAL A 217 -27.26 4.77 -26.50
C VAL A 217 -26.15 4.71 -27.56
N TYR A 218 -25.33 3.68 -27.55
CA TYR A 218 -24.21 3.50 -28.48
C TYR A 218 -24.61 2.78 -29.76
N LEU A 219 -25.76 2.10 -29.78
CA LEU A 219 -26.29 1.46 -30.98
C LEU A 219 -27.14 2.40 -31.84
N ARG A 220 -27.49 3.56 -31.32
CA ARG A 220 -28.27 4.59 -32.03
C ARG A 220 -27.50 5.19 -33.20
N ASP A 221 -26.21 5.43 -33.03
CA ASP A 221 -25.34 6.04 -34.01
C ASP A 221 -23.95 5.38 -33.95
N GLY A 222 -23.34 5.10 -35.12
CA GLY A 222 -22.02 4.54 -35.23
C GLY A 222 -20.93 5.43 -34.63
N ILE A 223 -21.11 6.76 -34.68
CA ILE A 223 -20.17 7.73 -34.10
C ILE A 223 -20.19 7.64 -32.57
N ASP A 224 -21.36 7.54 -31.94
CA ASP A 224 -21.49 7.38 -30.50
C ASP A 224 -20.74 6.11 -30.02
N ARG A 225 -20.82 5.02 -30.79
CA ARG A 225 -20.09 3.78 -30.52
C ARG A 225 -18.60 3.91 -30.71
N GLU A 226 -18.13 4.62 -31.73
CA GLU A 226 -16.72 4.91 -31.97
C GLU A 226 -16.14 5.75 -30.83
N HIS A 227 -16.84 6.80 -30.38
CA HIS A 227 -16.45 7.62 -29.24
C HIS A 227 -16.33 6.81 -27.93
N LEU A 228 -17.11 5.74 -27.75
CA LEU A 228 -16.93 4.87 -26.59
C LEU A 228 -15.54 4.24 -26.60
N PHE A 229 -15.09 3.76 -27.76
CA PHE A 229 -13.78 3.12 -27.88
C PHE A 229 -12.62 4.12 -27.90
N ASP A 230 -12.85 5.39 -28.24
CA ASP A 230 -11.84 6.46 -28.14
C ASP A 230 -11.34 6.68 -26.72
N ARG A 231 -12.07 6.22 -25.71
CA ARG A 231 -11.59 6.18 -24.31
C ARG A 231 -10.26 5.45 -24.15
N LEU A 232 -9.90 4.53 -25.06
CA LEU A 232 -8.61 3.86 -25.06
C LEU A 232 -7.44 4.84 -25.25
N TRP A 233 -7.63 5.94 -25.98
CA TRP A 233 -6.62 6.98 -26.14
C TRP A 233 -6.27 7.68 -24.82
N ALA A 234 -7.24 7.89 -23.93
CA ALA A 234 -7.03 8.55 -22.66
C ALA A 234 -6.06 7.76 -21.75
N THR A 235 -6.04 6.44 -21.89
CA THR A 235 -5.18 5.57 -21.07
C THR A 235 -3.74 5.47 -21.60
N THR A 236 -3.45 5.96 -22.82
CA THR A 236 -2.08 5.93 -23.38
C THR A 236 -1.13 6.92 -22.70
N THR A 237 -1.66 7.89 -21.95
CA THR A 237 -0.85 8.86 -21.19
C THR A 237 0.00 8.15 -20.12
N GLY A 238 -0.56 7.14 -19.45
CA GLY A 238 0.14 6.35 -18.43
C GLY A 238 0.93 5.17 -18.98
N GLN A 239 0.70 4.76 -20.23
CA GLN A 239 1.36 3.64 -20.92
C GLN A 239 1.65 3.98 -22.37
N PRO A 240 2.72 4.72 -22.66
CA PRO A 240 3.04 5.18 -24.02
C PRO A 240 3.18 4.05 -25.05
N SER A 241 3.62 2.86 -24.66
CA SER A 241 3.73 1.68 -25.52
C SER A 241 2.39 1.30 -26.13
N THR A 242 1.28 1.44 -25.41
CA THR A 242 -0.04 1.07 -25.94
C THR A 242 -0.53 2.01 -27.04
N ARG A 243 0.04 3.22 -27.18
CA ARG A 243 -0.39 4.22 -28.16
C ARG A 243 -0.28 3.72 -29.59
N THR A 244 0.78 3.00 -29.91
CA THR A 244 1.02 2.43 -31.25
C THR A 244 -0.10 1.47 -31.66
N GLY A 245 -0.58 0.62 -30.75
CA GLY A 245 -1.64 -0.36 -31.03
C GLY A 245 -3.06 0.19 -30.94
N THR A 246 -3.31 1.38 -30.31
CA THR A 246 -4.66 1.83 -29.99
C THR A 246 -5.59 1.96 -31.18
N ALA A 247 -5.13 2.48 -32.31
CA ALA A 247 -5.96 2.54 -33.51
C ALA A 247 -6.37 1.15 -34.03
N SER A 248 -5.50 0.16 -33.88
CA SER A 248 -5.80 -1.23 -34.21
C SER A 248 -6.80 -1.85 -33.23
N GLU A 249 -6.64 -1.58 -31.91
CA GLU A 249 -7.60 -2.01 -30.90
C GLU A 249 -9.01 -1.53 -31.23
N ILE A 250 -9.17 -0.24 -31.54
CA ILE A 250 -10.48 0.37 -31.91
C ILE A 250 -11.07 -0.29 -33.14
N ARG A 251 -10.25 -0.53 -34.20
CA ARG A 251 -10.76 -1.19 -35.41
C ARG A 251 -11.26 -2.62 -35.13
N GLN A 252 -10.55 -3.37 -34.27
CA GLN A 252 -10.97 -4.72 -33.89
C GLN A 252 -12.26 -4.68 -33.05
N LEU A 253 -12.35 -3.80 -32.05
CA LEU A 253 -13.55 -3.62 -31.22
C LEU A 253 -14.78 -3.19 -32.04
N LEU A 254 -14.61 -2.34 -33.06
CA LEU A 254 -15.70 -1.97 -33.97
C LEU A 254 -16.25 -3.17 -34.77
N ARG A 255 -15.45 -4.21 -34.96
CA ARG A 255 -15.87 -5.49 -35.57
C ARG A 255 -16.43 -6.50 -34.57
N TYR A 256 -16.53 -6.12 -33.29
CA TYR A 256 -16.88 -7.00 -32.16
C TYR A 256 -15.84 -8.05 -31.84
N ASP A 257 -14.59 -7.87 -32.29
CA ASP A 257 -13.48 -8.75 -31.93
C ASP A 257 -12.80 -8.23 -30.65
N VAL A 258 -12.37 -9.16 -29.79
CA VAL A 258 -11.42 -8.83 -28.72
C VAL A 258 -10.06 -8.60 -29.39
N PRO A 259 -9.42 -7.43 -29.20
CA PRO A 259 -8.14 -7.13 -29.82
C PRO A 259 -7.10 -8.22 -29.61
N ARG A 260 -6.52 -8.67 -30.70
CA ARG A 260 -5.49 -9.72 -30.69
C ARG A 260 -4.25 -9.25 -31.43
N PHE A 261 -3.14 -9.24 -30.68
CA PHE A 261 -1.83 -8.98 -31.20
C PHE A 261 -0.94 -10.20 -30.98
N THR A 262 0.06 -10.35 -31.82
CA THR A 262 1.08 -11.40 -31.72
C THR A 262 2.47 -10.81 -31.85
N ALA A 263 3.44 -11.48 -31.23
CA ALA A 263 4.84 -11.15 -31.31
C ALA A 263 5.65 -12.38 -31.75
N SER A 264 6.62 -12.20 -32.64
CA SER A 264 7.62 -13.23 -32.91
C SER A 264 8.53 -13.38 -31.69
N VAL A 265 8.84 -14.60 -31.32
CA VAL A 265 9.75 -14.90 -30.20
C VAL A 265 11.20 -14.42 -30.48
N THR A 266 11.57 -14.26 -31.74
CA THR A 266 12.93 -13.90 -32.16
C THR A 266 13.09 -12.47 -32.70
N GLU A 267 11.95 -11.76 -32.96
CA GLU A 267 11.94 -10.42 -33.54
C GLU A 267 11.39 -9.39 -32.56
N LEU A 268 11.45 -8.11 -32.97
CA LEU A 268 10.98 -6.98 -32.12
C LEU A 268 9.64 -6.41 -32.58
N SER A 269 9.02 -7.02 -33.59
CA SER A 269 7.80 -6.55 -34.23
C SER A 269 6.53 -6.97 -33.48
N LEU A 270 5.56 -6.05 -33.43
CA LEU A 270 4.17 -6.30 -33.00
C LEU A 270 3.29 -6.51 -34.25
N TRP A 271 2.47 -7.55 -34.24
CA TRP A 271 1.66 -7.97 -35.38
C TRP A 271 0.16 -7.94 -35.09
N GLU A 272 -0.65 -7.52 -36.07
CA GLU A 272 -2.09 -7.74 -36.16
C GLU A 272 -2.39 -8.64 -37.35
N GLY A 273 -2.86 -9.86 -37.10
CA GLY A 273 -3.02 -10.85 -38.19
C GLY A 273 -1.69 -11.14 -38.90
N ASP A 274 -1.65 -10.92 -40.20
CA ASP A 274 -0.46 -11.15 -41.06
C ASP A 274 0.36 -9.88 -41.32
N GLY A 275 -0.04 -8.73 -40.73
CA GLY A 275 0.64 -7.44 -40.96
C GLY A 275 1.32 -6.92 -39.68
N PRO A 276 2.53 -6.31 -39.81
CA PRO A 276 3.16 -5.64 -38.68
C PRO A 276 2.41 -4.36 -38.33
N VAL A 277 2.20 -4.12 -37.05
CA VAL A 277 1.71 -2.85 -36.48
C VAL A 277 2.90 -1.92 -36.24
N ASP A 278 4.01 -2.48 -35.77
CA ASP A 278 5.26 -1.77 -35.52
C ASP A 278 6.42 -2.77 -35.57
N ASP A 279 7.45 -2.47 -36.35
CA ASP A 279 8.62 -3.35 -36.52
C ASP A 279 9.61 -3.29 -35.35
N PHE A 280 9.52 -2.27 -34.50
CA PHE A 280 10.42 -2.03 -33.36
C PHE A 280 9.65 -1.74 -32.04
N TYR A 281 8.53 -2.42 -31.87
CA TYR A 281 7.69 -2.26 -30.70
C TYR A 281 8.38 -2.73 -29.42
N PHE A 282 9.17 -3.78 -29.50
CA PHE A 282 9.87 -4.37 -28.37
C PHE A 282 11.33 -3.93 -28.29
N THR A 283 11.92 -3.97 -27.10
CA THR A 283 13.35 -3.70 -26.87
C THR A 283 14.20 -4.96 -26.91
N THR A 284 13.62 -6.08 -26.50
CA THR A 284 14.31 -7.36 -26.39
C THR A 284 13.37 -8.48 -26.81
N SER A 285 13.81 -9.32 -27.70
CA SER A 285 13.05 -10.51 -28.10
C SER A 285 13.00 -11.53 -26.94
N ALA A 286 11.94 -12.34 -26.90
CA ALA A 286 11.77 -13.37 -25.90
C ALA A 286 12.93 -14.38 -25.88
N ALA A 287 13.43 -14.78 -27.05
CA ALA A 287 14.59 -15.65 -27.17
C ALA A 287 15.88 -15.03 -26.59
N ALA A 288 16.07 -13.73 -26.76
CA ALA A 288 17.19 -13.02 -26.16
C ALA A 288 17.03 -12.91 -24.63
N ALA A 289 15.82 -12.54 -24.15
CA ALA A 289 15.51 -12.45 -22.74
C ALA A 289 15.64 -13.80 -22.01
N LEU A 290 15.23 -14.89 -22.64
CA LEU A 290 15.41 -16.26 -22.14
C LEU A 290 16.88 -16.59 -21.92
N ARG A 291 17.73 -16.33 -22.95
CA ARG A 291 19.19 -16.57 -22.85
C ARG A 291 19.82 -15.70 -21.77
N GLU A 292 19.39 -14.45 -21.64
CA GLU A 292 19.85 -13.53 -20.60
C GLU A 292 19.53 -14.06 -19.20
N ARG A 293 18.27 -14.51 -18.94
CA ARG A 293 17.87 -15.08 -17.65
C ARG A 293 18.70 -16.31 -17.28
N LEU A 294 18.95 -17.20 -18.23
CA LEU A 294 19.77 -18.40 -18.02
C LEU A 294 21.28 -18.09 -17.86
N ALA A 295 21.75 -16.95 -18.37
CA ALA A 295 23.13 -16.52 -18.25
C ALA A 295 23.44 -15.81 -16.93
N ARG A 296 22.44 -15.40 -16.18
CA ARG A 296 22.62 -14.74 -14.87
C ARG A 296 23.25 -15.71 -13.84
N PRO A 297 24.06 -15.22 -12.91
CA PRO A 297 24.69 -16.08 -11.90
C PRO A 297 23.64 -16.82 -11.04
N GLU A 298 23.60 -18.13 -11.10
CA GLU A 298 22.60 -19.00 -10.45
C GLU A 298 22.40 -18.64 -8.97
N LYS A 299 23.49 -18.53 -8.21
CA LYS A 299 23.42 -18.32 -6.76
C LYS A 299 22.79 -16.98 -6.37
N SER A 300 23.17 -15.89 -7.04
CA SER A 300 22.61 -14.55 -6.73
C SER A 300 21.14 -14.43 -7.17
N GLU A 301 20.78 -14.99 -8.32
CA GLU A 301 19.40 -14.99 -8.79
C GLU A 301 18.50 -15.87 -7.91
N SER A 302 18.94 -17.05 -7.51
CA SER A 302 18.20 -17.90 -6.58
C SER A 302 17.93 -17.20 -5.25
N VAL A 303 18.94 -16.53 -4.69
CA VAL A 303 18.79 -15.77 -3.44
C VAL A 303 17.80 -14.61 -3.61
N ARG A 304 17.93 -13.84 -4.68
CA ARG A 304 17.04 -12.70 -4.99
C ARG A 304 15.60 -13.15 -5.15
N HIS A 305 15.34 -14.19 -5.94
CA HIS A 305 13.98 -14.68 -6.17
C HIS A 305 13.39 -15.38 -4.95
N ALA A 306 14.17 -16.11 -4.19
CA ALA A 306 13.75 -16.68 -2.92
C ALA A 306 13.31 -15.59 -1.92
N ALA A 307 14.04 -14.48 -1.84
CA ALA A 307 13.62 -13.32 -1.05
C ALA A 307 12.29 -12.74 -1.57
N THR A 308 12.16 -12.51 -2.88
CA THR A 308 10.91 -11.99 -3.48
C THR A 308 9.71 -12.92 -3.23
N ILE A 309 9.91 -14.25 -3.32
CA ILE A 309 8.84 -15.22 -3.02
C ILE A 309 8.41 -15.11 -1.54
N ARG A 310 9.36 -15.06 -0.60
CA ARG A 310 9.06 -14.92 0.83
C ARG A 310 8.28 -13.62 1.12
N GLU A 311 8.76 -12.51 0.58
CA GLU A 311 8.12 -11.21 0.73
C GLU A 311 6.69 -11.19 0.17
N ALA A 312 6.50 -11.68 -1.05
CA ALA A 312 5.19 -11.74 -1.67
C ALA A 312 4.21 -12.66 -0.88
N MET A 313 4.69 -13.85 -0.49
CA MET A 313 3.88 -14.81 0.28
C MET A 313 3.52 -14.29 1.67
N SER A 314 4.33 -13.39 2.23
CA SER A 314 4.04 -12.77 3.53
C SER A 314 2.79 -11.90 3.50
N ALA A 315 2.38 -11.39 2.33
CA ALA A 315 1.11 -10.70 2.15
C ALA A 315 -0.09 -11.51 2.63
N LEU A 316 -0.08 -12.83 2.42
CA LEU A 316 -1.14 -13.75 2.88
C LEU A 316 -1.16 -13.95 4.40
N SER A 317 -0.07 -13.61 5.08
CA SER A 317 0.04 -13.71 6.54
C SER A 317 -0.32 -12.39 7.23
N ALA A 318 -0.20 -11.27 6.54
CA ALA A 318 -0.40 -9.94 7.09
C ALA A 318 -1.83 -9.76 7.60
N ASP A 319 -2.82 -10.20 6.83
CA ASP A 319 -4.24 -10.11 7.18
C ASP A 319 -4.62 -11.00 8.38
N ARG A 320 -4.02 -12.19 8.48
CA ARG A 320 -4.28 -13.13 9.58
C ARG A 320 -3.53 -12.79 10.88
N ASN A 321 -2.44 -12.06 10.78
CA ASN A 321 -1.60 -11.71 11.94
C ASN A 321 -2.16 -10.58 12.80
N THR A 322 -3.07 -9.76 12.28
CA THR A 322 -3.78 -8.75 13.08
C THR A 322 -4.76 -9.40 14.07
N THR A 323 -5.14 -10.66 13.86
CA THR A 323 -6.12 -11.41 14.67
C THR A 323 -5.50 -12.53 15.51
N ALA A 324 -4.26 -12.97 15.25
CA ALA A 324 -3.60 -13.97 16.07
C ALA A 324 -3.13 -13.36 17.40
N PRO A 325 -3.45 -13.96 18.56
CA PRO A 325 -2.99 -13.46 19.85
C PRO A 325 -1.47 -13.69 19.96
N ARG A 326 -0.68 -12.71 19.52
CA ARG A 326 0.76 -12.67 19.83
C ARG A 326 0.89 -12.27 21.29
N ARG A 327 1.86 -12.85 22.00
CA ARG A 327 2.11 -12.48 23.40
C ARG A 327 2.47 -10.99 23.47
N PRO A 328 1.75 -10.18 24.24
CA PRO A 328 2.08 -8.77 24.40
C PRO A 328 3.51 -8.59 24.93
N ILE A 329 4.17 -7.52 24.53
CA ILE A 329 5.46 -7.12 25.10
C ILE A 329 5.20 -6.59 26.50
N THR A 330 5.76 -7.27 27.52
CA THR A 330 5.64 -6.85 28.91
C THR A 330 6.79 -5.92 29.28
N LEU A 331 6.49 -4.78 29.90
CA LEU A 331 7.48 -3.85 30.40
C LEU A 331 8.08 -4.38 31.71
N ASN A 332 9.17 -5.15 31.63
CA ASN A 332 9.84 -5.65 32.81
C ASN A 332 10.57 -4.53 33.59
N PRO A 333 10.57 -4.56 34.94
CA PRO A 333 11.36 -3.66 35.73
C PRO A 333 12.85 -3.99 35.58
N ASP A 334 13.53 -3.32 34.67
CA ASP A 334 14.99 -3.44 34.54
C ASP A 334 15.68 -2.48 35.54
N ARG A 335 16.64 -3.02 36.29
CA ARG A 335 17.37 -2.31 37.34
C ARG A 335 18.78 -1.88 36.93
N SER A 336 19.20 -2.12 35.68
CA SER A 336 20.59 -1.91 35.25
C SER A 336 20.75 -0.66 34.36
N ALA A 337 21.54 0.22 34.90
CA ALA A 337 22.45 1.23 34.35
C ALA A 337 22.12 2.17 33.16
N PRO A 338 22.81 3.29 33.13
CA PRO A 338 22.29 4.56 32.67
C PRO A 338 22.75 5.02 31.29
N ASP A 339 22.11 6.08 30.83
CA ASP A 339 22.67 7.26 30.15
C ASP A 339 23.32 7.14 28.75
N ARG A 340 23.12 6.05 28.01
CA ARG A 340 23.51 6.02 26.58
C ARG A 340 22.31 5.84 25.63
N LEU A 341 21.09 6.06 26.13
CA LEU A 341 19.87 5.88 25.30
C LEU A 341 19.94 6.70 24.02
N LYS A 342 20.38 7.93 24.09
CA LYS A 342 20.54 8.82 22.93
C LYS A 342 21.55 8.26 21.93
N GLU A 343 22.74 7.88 22.40
CA GLU A 343 23.80 7.33 21.55
C GLU A 343 23.36 5.98 20.91
N GLN A 344 22.76 5.09 21.70
CA GLN A 344 22.23 3.80 21.24
C GLN A 344 21.12 3.99 20.21
N ALA A 345 20.18 4.91 20.45
CA ALA A 345 19.10 5.21 19.51
C ALA A 345 19.62 5.78 18.18
N LEU A 346 20.60 6.70 18.21
CA LEU A 346 21.25 7.22 17.00
C LEU A 346 22.01 6.14 16.25
N SER A 347 22.74 5.27 16.97
CA SER A 347 23.46 4.15 16.37
C SER A 347 22.51 3.15 15.70
N ALA A 348 21.42 2.79 16.38
CA ALA A 348 20.40 1.90 15.83
C ALA A 348 19.71 2.52 14.60
N ALA A 349 19.36 3.81 14.65
CA ALA A 349 18.81 4.52 13.50
C ALA A 349 19.78 4.52 12.32
N GLY A 350 21.08 4.74 12.56
CA GLY A 350 22.13 4.66 11.55
C GLY A 350 22.19 3.30 10.85
N SER A 351 22.16 2.21 11.62
CA SER A 351 22.16 0.86 11.06
C SER A 351 20.96 0.59 10.16
N VAL A 352 19.74 1.02 10.55
CA VAL A 352 18.54 0.86 9.71
C VAL A 352 18.59 1.76 8.47
N LEU A 353 19.18 2.97 8.57
CA LEU A 353 19.39 3.84 7.41
C LEU A 353 20.36 3.22 6.40
N GLU A 354 21.42 2.51 6.86
CA GLU A 354 22.35 1.77 5.99
C GLU A 354 21.62 0.62 5.26
N GLU A 355 20.74 -0.12 5.95
CA GLU A 355 19.92 -1.17 5.31
C GLU A 355 18.95 -0.59 4.28
N LEU A 356 18.30 0.54 4.59
CA LEU A 356 17.47 1.26 3.62
C LEU A 356 18.29 1.74 2.43
N ALA A 357 19.51 2.24 2.64
CA ALA A 357 20.40 2.64 1.56
C ALA A 357 20.81 1.47 0.66
N ALA A 358 21.07 0.30 1.24
CA ALA A 358 21.42 -0.92 0.50
C ALA A 358 20.28 -1.47 -0.39
N SER A 359 19.02 -1.24 -0.01
CA SER A 359 17.83 -1.69 -0.75
C SER A 359 17.22 -0.62 -1.66
N ARG A 360 17.82 0.57 -1.71
CA ARG A 360 17.32 1.70 -2.49
C ARG A 360 17.46 1.46 -4.00
N ILE A 361 16.45 1.83 -4.74
CA ILE A 361 16.43 1.82 -6.20
C ILE A 361 16.44 3.27 -6.67
N ASP A 362 17.52 3.66 -7.34
CA ASP A 362 17.67 5.01 -7.91
C ASP A 362 17.15 5.04 -9.35
N GLY A 363 16.54 6.14 -9.75
CA GLY A 363 16.21 6.43 -11.15
C GLY A 363 17.48 6.58 -12.00
N ALA A 364 17.36 6.46 -13.33
CA ALA A 364 18.50 6.42 -14.24
C ALA A 364 19.38 7.70 -14.16
N ALA A 365 18.80 8.84 -13.84
CA ALA A 365 19.52 10.10 -13.68
C ALA A 365 19.93 10.39 -12.21
N GLY A 366 19.66 9.47 -11.27
CA GLY A 366 19.93 9.65 -9.85
C GLY A 366 19.15 10.78 -9.19
N ARG A 367 18.06 11.26 -9.81
CA ARG A 367 17.29 12.42 -9.32
C ARG A 367 16.16 12.02 -8.38
N ASP A 368 15.73 10.77 -8.42
CA ASP A 368 14.68 10.18 -7.59
C ASP A 368 15.12 8.82 -7.09
N CYS A 369 14.46 8.34 -6.05
CA CYS A 369 14.67 7.00 -5.51
C CYS A 369 13.36 6.42 -4.98
N THR A 370 13.31 5.09 -4.89
CA THR A 370 12.20 4.33 -4.31
C THR A 370 12.70 3.03 -3.69
N TRP A 371 11.78 2.31 -3.05
CA TRP A 371 11.98 0.97 -2.51
C TRP A 371 10.83 0.07 -2.96
N ILE A 372 11.07 -1.23 -2.95
CA ILE A 372 10.05 -2.25 -3.09
C ILE A 372 9.82 -2.86 -1.70
N GLY A 373 8.59 -3.09 -1.35
CA GLY A 373 8.23 -3.74 -0.10
C GLY A 373 6.76 -4.06 0.01
N LEU A 374 6.41 -4.70 1.11
CA LEU A 374 5.03 -5.02 1.42
C LEU A 374 4.31 -3.76 1.89
N ASN A 375 3.29 -3.37 1.15
CA ASN A 375 2.52 -2.16 1.39
C ASN A 375 1.03 -2.45 1.43
N PRO A 376 0.22 -1.72 2.21
CA PRO A 376 -1.24 -1.85 2.16
C PRO A 376 -1.74 -1.63 0.74
N ALA A 377 -2.54 -2.57 0.24
CA ALA A 377 -3.18 -2.48 -1.08
C ALA A 377 -4.43 -1.61 -1.04
N ALA A 378 -5.12 -1.62 0.11
CA ALA A 378 -6.32 -0.82 0.37
C ALA A 378 -6.21 -0.11 1.73
N PHE A 379 -7.00 0.92 1.90
CA PHE A 379 -6.96 1.79 3.08
C PHE A 379 -7.50 1.13 4.37
N ASN A 380 -8.22 0.03 4.23
CA ASN A 380 -8.75 -0.76 5.35
C ASN A 380 -7.65 -1.49 6.17
N GLY A 381 -6.39 -1.48 5.69
CA GLY A 381 -5.24 -2.10 6.36
C GLY A 381 -5.29 -3.63 6.42
N SER A 382 -6.23 -4.27 5.71
CA SER A 382 -6.38 -5.72 5.69
C SER A 382 -5.62 -6.40 4.56
N ASP A 383 -5.43 -5.69 3.45
CA ASP A 383 -4.85 -6.21 2.22
C ASP A 383 -3.44 -5.65 2.02
N PHE A 384 -2.49 -6.53 1.75
CA PHE A 384 -1.11 -6.16 1.47
C PHE A 384 -0.65 -6.66 0.11
N GLU A 385 0.24 -5.89 -0.51
CA GLU A 385 0.83 -6.19 -1.80
C GLU A 385 2.32 -5.83 -1.80
N TYR A 386 3.13 -6.68 -2.41
CA TYR A 386 4.56 -6.41 -2.60
C TYR A 386 4.77 -5.57 -3.85
N ARG A 387 5.04 -4.28 -3.67
CA ARG A 387 5.07 -3.29 -4.75
C ARG A 387 6.02 -2.13 -4.46
N PRO A 388 6.38 -1.29 -5.47
CA PRO A 388 7.10 -0.05 -5.25
C PRO A 388 6.28 0.92 -4.39
N LEU A 389 6.98 1.81 -3.67
CA LEU A 389 6.35 2.81 -2.81
C LEU A 389 5.46 3.77 -3.60
N SER A 390 4.31 4.08 -3.04
CA SER A 390 3.40 5.14 -3.51
C SER A 390 3.98 6.55 -3.21
N PRO A 391 3.39 7.64 -3.72
CA PRO A 391 3.78 8.99 -3.31
C PRO A 391 3.24 9.41 -1.93
N LEU A 392 2.45 8.59 -1.23
CA LEU A 392 1.71 8.94 -0.03
C LEU A 392 2.59 8.98 1.23
N LEU A 393 2.04 9.52 2.34
CA LEU A 393 2.76 9.62 3.61
C LEU A 393 2.79 8.30 4.38
N PHE A 394 1.69 7.55 4.39
CA PHE A 394 1.53 6.36 5.23
C PHE A 394 2.61 5.30 4.96
N GLU A 395 2.72 4.88 3.70
CA GLU A 395 3.60 3.78 3.27
C GLU A 395 4.60 4.20 2.18
N GLY A 396 4.57 5.45 1.72
CA GLY A 396 5.16 5.85 0.47
C GLY A 396 6.36 6.79 0.56
N ALA A 397 6.69 7.38 -0.58
CA ALA A 397 7.83 8.26 -0.78
C ALA A 397 7.76 9.53 0.08
N ALA A 398 6.55 10.05 0.37
CA ALA A 398 6.38 11.18 1.27
C ALA A 398 6.80 10.81 2.71
N GLY A 399 6.45 9.61 3.17
CA GLY A 399 6.88 9.10 4.47
C GLY A 399 8.40 8.92 4.56
N MET A 400 9.00 8.40 3.49
CA MET A 400 10.46 8.30 3.39
C MET A 400 11.12 9.68 3.45
N ALA A 401 10.58 10.66 2.70
CA ALA A 401 11.12 12.02 2.72
C ALA A 401 11.11 12.63 4.14
N VAL A 402 9.99 12.46 4.89
CA VAL A 402 9.90 12.94 6.28
C VAL A 402 10.91 12.23 7.19
N ALA A 403 11.08 10.91 7.06
CA ALA A 403 12.05 10.17 7.85
C ALA A 403 13.50 10.63 7.58
N TYR A 404 13.86 10.87 6.31
CA TYR A 404 15.19 11.38 5.93
C TYR A 404 15.39 12.86 6.32
N VAL A 405 14.33 13.69 6.31
CA VAL A 405 14.40 15.05 6.90
C VAL A 405 14.66 14.97 8.39
N GLY A 406 13.96 14.06 9.11
CA GLY A 406 14.22 13.79 10.52
C GLY A 406 15.66 13.33 10.78
N ALA A 407 16.18 12.43 9.94
CA ALA A 407 17.58 11.98 10.01
C ALA A 407 18.56 13.13 9.74
N ALA A 408 18.29 13.98 8.75
CA ALA A 408 19.12 15.14 8.46
C ALA A 408 19.21 16.11 9.67
N LYS A 409 18.07 16.36 10.31
CA LYS A 409 18.02 17.19 11.53
C LYS A 409 18.76 16.55 12.70
N ALA A 410 18.51 15.27 12.98
CA ALA A 410 19.06 14.59 14.15
C ALA A 410 20.57 14.33 14.05
N LEU A 411 21.05 13.98 12.85
CA LEU A 411 22.49 13.68 12.60
C LEU A 411 23.31 14.92 12.27
N GLY A 412 22.67 16.02 11.84
CA GLY A 412 23.31 17.32 11.65
C GLY A 412 23.48 18.10 12.95
N THR A 413 23.92 19.36 12.82
CA THR A 413 23.99 20.30 13.94
C THR A 413 22.78 21.25 13.92
N PRO A 414 22.46 21.94 15.04
CA PRO A 414 21.42 22.98 15.04
C PRO A 414 21.67 24.02 13.93
N GLY A 415 20.64 24.25 13.10
CA GLY A 415 20.73 25.17 11.94
C GLY A 415 21.52 24.65 10.73
N ALA A 416 22.11 23.43 10.79
CA ALA A 416 22.84 22.81 9.69
C ALA A 416 22.52 21.30 9.59
N PRO A 417 21.40 20.93 8.96
CA PRO A 417 21.04 19.55 8.71
C PRO A 417 22.09 18.79 7.90
N ASP A 418 22.18 17.46 8.07
CA ASP A 418 23.08 16.63 7.30
C ASP A 418 22.74 16.67 5.79
N PRO A 419 23.68 17.09 4.91
CA PRO A 419 23.39 17.28 3.50
C PRO A 419 23.17 15.96 2.73
N GLY A 420 23.76 14.86 3.19
CA GLY A 420 23.57 13.55 2.56
C GLY A 420 22.14 13.01 2.79
N MET A 421 21.62 13.16 4.00
CA MET A 421 20.24 12.78 4.31
C MET A 421 19.23 13.69 3.60
N LEU A 422 19.53 15.00 3.48
CA LEU A 422 18.69 15.92 2.71
C LEU A 422 18.66 15.59 1.21
N ASP A 423 19.78 15.17 0.61
CA ASP A 423 19.80 14.73 -0.79
C ASP A 423 18.87 13.54 -1.01
N ILE A 424 18.89 12.54 -0.10
CA ILE A 424 17.97 11.40 -0.18
C ILE A 424 16.53 11.85 0.03
N ALA A 425 16.25 12.74 0.98
CA ALA A 425 14.92 13.29 1.20
C ALA A 425 14.38 13.98 -0.07
N TRP A 426 15.20 14.76 -0.78
CA TRP A 426 14.86 15.36 -2.08
C TRP A 426 14.54 14.31 -3.16
N ARG A 427 15.34 13.25 -3.25
CA ARG A 427 15.08 12.17 -4.20
C ARG A 427 13.77 11.47 -3.91
N CYS A 428 13.44 11.23 -2.63
CA CYS A 428 12.13 10.72 -2.22
C CYS A 428 11.00 11.68 -2.56
N ALA A 429 11.22 13.00 -2.43
CA ALA A 429 10.21 14.01 -2.68
C ALA A 429 9.88 14.23 -4.17
N ARG A 430 10.73 13.80 -5.09
CA ARG A 430 10.49 13.99 -6.55
C ARG A 430 9.15 13.39 -7.02
N PRO A 431 8.84 12.10 -6.79
CA PRO A 431 7.52 11.57 -7.13
C PRO A 431 6.38 12.26 -6.36
N VAL A 432 6.64 12.75 -5.16
CA VAL A 432 5.66 13.50 -4.35
C VAL A 432 5.34 14.86 -4.98
N THR A 433 6.35 15.61 -5.45
CA THR A 433 6.13 16.89 -6.15
C THR A 433 5.35 16.71 -7.45
N ALA A 434 5.62 15.63 -8.20
CA ALA A 434 4.87 15.31 -9.42
C ALA A 434 3.39 15.00 -9.07
N PHE A 435 3.15 14.15 -8.09
CA PHE A 435 1.81 13.81 -7.62
C PHE A 435 1.03 15.06 -7.18
N VAL A 436 1.65 15.96 -6.41
CA VAL A 436 1.01 17.21 -5.96
C VAL A 436 0.70 18.14 -7.13
N ALA A 437 1.62 18.28 -8.09
CA ALA A 437 1.43 19.12 -9.26
C ALA A 437 0.33 18.60 -10.19
N ASP A 438 0.33 17.30 -10.49
CA ASP A 438 -0.65 16.67 -11.39
C ASP A 438 -2.05 16.69 -10.80
N THR A 439 -2.19 16.40 -9.52
CA THR A 439 -3.48 16.49 -8.80
C THR A 439 -3.98 17.94 -8.75
N GLY A 440 -3.09 18.90 -8.52
CA GLY A 440 -3.40 20.34 -8.58
C GLY A 440 -3.88 20.80 -9.95
N ALA A 441 -3.32 20.21 -11.03
CA ALA A 441 -3.73 20.48 -12.42
C ALA A 441 -5.05 19.78 -12.83
N GLY A 442 -5.70 19.03 -11.92
CA GLY A 442 -6.99 18.39 -12.16
C GLY A 442 -6.92 16.93 -12.57
N ALA A 443 -5.76 16.28 -12.47
CA ALA A 443 -5.71 14.82 -12.59
C ALA A 443 -6.60 14.19 -11.51
N SER A 444 -7.38 13.17 -11.91
CA SER A 444 -8.23 12.44 -10.95
C SER A 444 -7.35 11.64 -10.01
N PRO A 445 -7.33 11.98 -8.71
CA PRO A 445 -6.60 11.19 -7.75
C PRO A 445 -7.30 9.85 -7.50
N PRO A 446 -6.59 8.86 -6.93
CA PRO A 446 -7.23 7.65 -6.43
C PRO A 446 -8.35 7.96 -5.43
N ALA A 447 -9.27 7.04 -5.22
CA ALA A 447 -10.24 7.14 -4.12
C ALA A 447 -9.49 7.44 -2.80
N ASN A 448 -10.07 8.27 -1.92
CA ASN A 448 -9.49 8.74 -0.64
C ASN A 448 -8.36 9.76 -0.79
N ALA A 449 -8.49 10.63 -1.72
CA ALA A 449 -7.42 11.51 -2.17
C ALA A 449 -7.05 12.67 -1.24
N VAL A 450 -7.84 13.00 -0.22
CA VAL A 450 -7.63 14.23 0.57
C VAL A 450 -6.76 14.03 1.82
N GLY A 451 -6.77 12.86 2.45
CA GLY A 451 -6.26 12.57 3.79
C GLY A 451 -4.82 12.98 4.11
N ALA A 452 -4.54 13.12 5.41
CA ALA A 452 -3.22 13.52 5.89
C ALA A 452 -2.17 12.40 5.82
N TYR A 453 -2.57 11.14 5.81
CA TYR A 453 -1.62 10.03 5.72
C TYR A 453 -1.71 9.30 4.38
N SER A 454 -2.89 9.14 3.83
CA SER A 454 -3.14 8.36 2.62
C SER A 454 -3.71 9.19 1.48
N GLY A 455 -3.47 10.48 1.48
CA GLY A 455 -3.95 11.38 0.45
C GLY A 455 -3.03 12.56 0.15
N TYR A 456 -3.59 13.50 -0.56
CA TYR A 456 -2.93 14.69 -1.06
C TYR A 456 -2.31 15.56 0.05
N ALA A 457 -3.03 15.72 1.18
CA ALA A 457 -2.55 16.53 2.29
C ALA A 457 -1.29 15.94 2.92
N GLY A 458 -1.15 14.60 3.00
CA GLY A 458 0.07 13.96 3.49
C GLY A 458 1.28 14.23 2.59
N ALA A 459 1.07 14.31 1.28
CA ALA A 459 2.12 14.73 0.36
C ALA A 459 2.56 16.19 0.61
N LEU A 460 1.60 17.10 0.82
CA LEU A 460 1.91 18.50 1.20
C LEU A 460 2.65 18.56 2.54
N TYR A 461 2.27 17.76 3.53
CA TYR A 461 2.95 17.69 4.83
C TYR A 461 4.44 17.31 4.67
N ALA A 462 4.75 16.34 3.85
CA ALA A 462 6.14 15.97 3.58
C ALA A 462 6.93 17.10 2.89
N LEU A 463 6.31 17.78 1.90
CA LEU A 463 6.94 18.92 1.23
C LEU A 463 7.13 20.11 2.17
N LEU A 464 6.24 20.32 3.13
CA LEU A 464 6.36 21.34 4.16
C LEU A 464 7.63 21.11 5.02
N HIS A 465 7.83 19.87 5.49
CA HIS A 465 9.01 19.52 6.27
C HIS A 465 10.32 19.66 5.48
N LEU A 466 10.29 19.28 4.20
CA LEU A 466 11.45 19.43 3.32
C LEU A 466 11.75 20.91 3.05
N SER A 467 10.73 21.74 2.77
CA SER A 467 10.90 23.18 2.57
C SER A 467 11.55 23.86 3.78
N ALA A 468 11.06 23.54 4.99
CA ALA A 468 11.63 24.08 6.22
C ALA A 468 13.10 23.66 6.43
N ALA A 469 13.43 22.39 6.15
CA ALA A 469 14.79 21.86 6.34
C ALA A 469 15.80 22.38 5.32
N THR A 470 15.33 22.87 4.16
CA THR A 470 16.19 23.40 3.09
C THR A 470 16.28 24.93 3.05
N GLY A 471 15.57 25.60 3.95
CA GLY A 471 15.52 27.07 3.98
C GLY A 471 14.67 27.71 2.88
N GLY A 472 13.76 26.93 2.29
CA GLY A 472 12.87 27.33 1.21
C GLY A 472 13.40 26.96 -0.19
N ASP A 473 12.46 26.57 -1.05
CA ASP A 473 12.68 26.26 -2.46
C ASP A 473 11.48 26.79 -3.26
N ALA A 474 11.74 27.47 -4.37
CA ALA A 474 10.69 28.13 -5.15
C ALA A 474 9.62 27.17 -5.69
N LEU A 475 9.96 25.90 -5.97
CA LEU A 475 8.98 24.89 -6.36
C LEU A 475 8.12 24.47 -5.17
N LEU A 476 8.75 24.15 -4.02
CA LEU A 476 8.04 23.73 -2.81
C LEU A 476 7.12 24.85 -2.30
N ASP A 477 7.61 26.09 -2.25
CA ASP A 477 6.83 27.26 -1.84
C ASP A 477 5.59 27.44 -2.74
N ARG A 478 5.73 27.28 -4.05
CA ARG A 478 4.59 27.35 -4.98
C ARG A 478 3.59 26.24 -4.73
N LEU A 479 4.05 24.99 -4.55
CA LEU A 479 3.16 23.85 -4.29
C LEU A 479 2.43 23.99 -2.95
N LEU A 480 3.12 24.47 -1.91
CA LEU A 480 2.53 24.73 -0.59
C LEU A 480 1.48 25.86 -0.63
N ARG A 481 1.71 26.90 -1.44
CA ARG A 481 0.72 28.01 -1.59
C ARG A 481 -0.51 27.63 -2.43
N SER A 482 -0.37 26.74 -3.43
CA SER A 482 -1.48 26.27 -4.26
C SER A 482 -2.19 25.04 -3.69
N GLY A 483 -1.53 24.29 -2.84
CA GLY A 483 -2.04 23.04 -2.26
C GLY A 483 -3.37 23.16 -1.51
N PRO A 484 -3.56 24.18 -0.64
CA PRO A 484 -4.80 24.34 0.12
C PRO A 484 -6.05 24.44 -0.75
N GLU A 485 -6.01 25.08 -1.90
CA GLU A 485 -7.16 25.14 -2.83
C GLU A 485 -7.52 23.74 -3.37
N THR A 486 -6.51 22.94 -3.69
CA THR A 486 -6.71 21.55 -4.11
C THR A 486 -7.30 20.70 -2.97
N VAL A 487 -6.82 20.89 -1.73
CA VAL A 487 -7.41 20.25 -0.54
C VAL A 487 -8.89 20.58 -0.43
N ALA A 488 -9.28 21.84 -0.57
CA ALA A 488 -10.68 22.24 -0.48
C ALA A 488 -11.56 21.54 -1.53
N ARG A 489 -11.09 21.49 -2.77
CA ARG A 489 -11.78 20.80 -3.88
C ARG A 489 -11.93 19.29 -3.63
N LEU A 490 -10.90 18.63 -3.13
CA LEU A 490 -10.95 17.20 -2.83
C LEU A 490 -11.84 16.89 -1.63
N ALA A 491 -11.85 17.76 -0.61
CA ALA A 491 -12.68 17.62 0.58
C ALA A 491 -14.18 17.67 0.30
N GLU A 492 -14.60 18.28 -0.82
CA GLU A 492 -16.01 18.27 -1.24
C GLU A 492 -16.56 16.86 -1.52
N GLN A 493 -15.70 15.96 -1.98
CA GLN A 493 -16.03 14.58 -2.35
C GLN A 493 -15.62 13.55 -1.26
N ASP A 494 -15.12 14.03 -0.11
CA ASP A 494 -14.66 13.16 0.96
C ASP A 494 -15.82 12.45 1.66
N SER A 495 -15.70 11.13 1.85
CA SER A 495 -16.65 10.27 2.58
C SER A 495 -16.06 9.65 3.86
N TYR A 496 -14.77 9.85 4.12
CA TYR A 496 -14.10 9.29 5.31
C TYR A 496 -14.13 10.21 6.53
N HIS A 497 -14.04 11.51 6.31
CA HIS A 497 -14.07 12.58 7.31
C HIS A 497 -12.94 12.55 8.34
N ASP A 498 -12.22 11.47 8.49
CA ASP A 498 -11.28 11.15 9.55
C ASP A 498 -9.90 11.85 9.40
N LEU A 499 -9.00 11.55 10.31
CA LEU A 499 -7.64 12.11 10.33
C LEU A 499 -6.76 11.51 9.23
N ALA A 500 -6.86 10.21 9.00
CA ALA A 500 -5.92 9.49 8.17
C ALA A 500 -6.24 9.59 6.66
N ALA A 501 -7.49 9.33 6.29
CA ALA A 501 -7.96 9.32 4.91
C ALA A 501 -8.76 10.58 4.53
N GLY A 502 -9.39 11.19 5.52
CA GLY A 502 -10.42 12.19 5.35
C GLY A 502 -9.98 13.64 5.53
N ALA A 503 -10.97 14.49 5.45
CA ALA A 503 -10.83 15.94 5.42
C ALA A 503 -10.34 16.54 6.77
N ALA A 504 -10.59 15.90 7.92
CA ALA A 504 -10.13 16.41 9.21
C ALA A 504 -8.60 16.50 9.27
N GLY A 505 -7.90 15.46 8.85
CA GLY A 505 -6.43 15.51 8.79
C GLY A 505 -5.91 16.53 7.78
N ALA A 506 -6.61 16.68 6.65
CA ALA A 506 -6.23 17.67 5.63
C ALA A 506 -6.38 19.11 6.14
N ALA A 507 -7.39 19.40 6.97
CA ALA A 507 -7.55 20.70 7.61
C ALA A 507 -6.38 21.03 8.54
N VAL A 508 -5.89 20.05 9.32
CA VAL A 508 -4.70 20.24 10.17
C VAL A 508 -3.47 20.53 9.32
N VAL A 509 -3.25 19.82 8.22
CA VAL A 509 -2.11 20.09 7.32
C VAL A 509 -2.18 21.50 6.74
N CYS A 510 -3.36 21.99 6.34
CA CYS A 510 -3.53 23.38 5.91
C CYS A 510 -3.18 24.38 7.02
N LEU A 511 -3.55 24.10 8.28
CA LEU A 511 -3.14 24.90 9.43
C LEU A 511 -1.60 24.91 9.58
N ARG A 512 -0.92 23.77 9.46
CA ARG A 512 0.55 23.70 9.53
C ARG A 512 1.23 24.48 8.38
N ILE A 513 0.62 24.47 7.18
CA ILE A 513 1.10 25.30 6.06
C ILE A 513 0.97 26.77 6.41
N TYR A 514 -0.15 27.22 7.00
CA TYR A 514 -0.33 28.59 7.46
C TYR A 514 0.71 28.98 8.52
N GLU A 515 0.91 28.15 9.54
CA GLU A 515 1.89 28.39 10.62
C GLU A 515 3.31 28.56 10.09
N HIS A 516 3.66 27.85 9.02
CA HIS A 516 4.98 27.94 8.39
C HIS A 516 5.11 29.10 7.41
N THR A 517 4.11 29.30 6.53
CA THR A 517 4.20 30.23 5.40
C THR A 517 3.61 31.61 5.69
N GLY A 518 2.76 31.75 6.71
CA GLY A 518 1.96 32.94 6.98
C GLY A 518 0.87 33.22 5.94
N ASP A 519 0.61 32.30 4.98
CA ASP A 519 -0.42 32.50 3.96
C ASP A 519 -1.84 32.31 4.52
N GLY A 520 -2.57 33.40 4.72
CA GLY A 520 -3.92 33.40 5.28
C GLY A 520 -4.93 32.54 4.51
N ARG A 521 -4.71 32.26 3.21
CA ARG A 521 -5.56 31.37 2.41
C ARG A 521 -5.52 29.93 2.89
N ALA A 522 -4.37 29.52 3.43
CA ALA A 522 -4.23 28.17 4.01
C ALA A 522 -5.07 28.04 5.30
N LEU A 523 -5.08 29.08 6.14
CA LEU A 523 -5.93 29.13 7.35
C LEU A 523 -7.43 29.16 6.98
N GLU A 524 -7.80 30.01 6.01
CA GLU A 524 -9.18 30.07 5.50
C GLU A 524 -9.65 28.69 4.97
N THR A 525 -8.77 28.00 4.25
CA THR A 525 -9.06 26.64 3.78
C THR A 525 -9.20 25.66 4.93
N ALA A 526 -8.31 25.71 5.93
CA ALA A 526 -8.38 24.85 7.12
C ALA A 526 -9.75 25.01 7.82
N CYS A 527 -10.20 26.26 8.07
CA CYS A 527 -11.49 26.53 8.67
C CYS A 527 -12.67 26.03 7.80
N ARG A 528 -12.65 26.33 6.49
CA ARG A 528 -13.72 25.90 5.56
C ARG A 528 -13.86 24.38 5.53
N VAL A 529 -12.74 23.66 5.46
CA VAL A 529 -12.73 22.19 5.44
C VAL A 529 -13.20 21.63 6.78
N ALA A 530 -12.74 22.20 7.92
CA ALA A 530 -13.17 21.81 9.26
C ALA A 530 -14.69 22.01 9.44
N HIS A 531 -15.25 23.16 9.02
CA HIS A 531 -16.70 23.38 9.05
C HIS A 531 -17.47 22.40 8.17
N ALA A 532 -16.93 22.04 6.98
CA ALA A 532 -17.53 21.02 6.13
C ALA A 532 -17.55 19.64 6.82
N VAL A 533 -16.52 19.29 7.57
CA VAL A 533 -16.49 18.08 8.39
C VAL A 533 -17.57 18.15 9.48
N VAL A 534 -17.67 19.26 10.22
CA VAL A 534 -18.73 19.44 11.25
C VAL A 534 -20.12 19.28 10.64
N GLY A 535 -20.36 19.88 9.46
CA GLY A 535 -21.66 19.82 8.77
C GLY A 535 -22.11 18.42 8.32
N ARG A 536 -21.17 17.45 8.28
CA ARG A 536 -21.44 16.04 7.94
C ARG A 536 -21.54 15.14 9.18
N GLY A 537 -21.25 15.69 10.37
CA GLY A 537 -21.36 14.99 11.63
C GLY A 537 -22.80 14.77 12.06
N LEU A 538 -23.06 13.67 12.73
CA LEU A 538 -24.35 13.35 13.35
C LEU A 538 -24.26 13.57 14.86
N ALA A 539 -25.12 14.45 15.36
CA ALA A 539 -25.22 14.76 16.78
C ALA A 539 -26.17 13.78 17.48
N GLU A 540 -25.71 13.20 18.57
CA GLU A 540 -26.52 12.38 19.46
C GLU A 540 -26.35 12.90 20.91
N GLY A 541 -27.32 13.66 21.41
CA GLY A 541 -27.19 14.39 22.69
C GLY A 541 -26.00 15.35 22.66
N GLU A 542 -25.09 15.19 23.60
CA GLU A 542 -23.87 16.00 23.73
C GLU A 542 -22.70 15.47 22.87
N THR A 543 -22.89 14.41 22.10
CA THR A 543 -21.82 13.81 21.29
C THR A 543 -21.96 14.18 19.82
N LEU A 544 -20.83 14.11 19.09
CA LEU A 544 -20.76 14.28 17.65
C LEU A 544 -19.89 13.18 17.05
N SER A 545 -20.38 12.52 15.97
CA SER A 545 -19.68 11.43 15.33
C SER A 545 -20.01 11.34 13.85
N TRP A 546 -19.22 10.59 13.08
CA TRP A 546 -19.36 10.52 11.62
C TRP A 546 -19.57 9.09 11.17
N PRO A 547 -20.49 8.85 10.22
CA PRO A 547 -20.59 7.58 9.53
C PRO A 547 -19.32 7.38 8.69
N THR A 548 -18.84 6.16 8.59
CA THR A 548 -17.65 5.83 7.81
C THR A 548 -17.95 4.71 6.83
N ASP A 549 -17.28 4.73 5.67
CA ASP A 549 -17.34 3.63 4.70
C ASP A 549 -16.65 2.35 5.23
N ILE A 550 -15.93 2.45 6.35
CA ILE A 550 -15.38 1.28 7.06
C ILE A 550 -16.49 0.68 7.91
N ASP A 551 -17.03 -0.44 7.48
CA ASP A 551 -18.10 -1.22 8.16
C ASP A 551 -19.44 -0.48 8.37
N GLY A 552 -19.65 0.68 7.73
CA GLY A 552 -20.92 1.42 7.77
C GLY A 552 -21.35 1.99 9.12
N GLY A 553 -20.43 2.00 10.10
CA GLY A 553 -20.68 2.45 11.47
C GLY A 553 -20.00 3.75 11.83
N HIS A 554 -20.20 4.18 13.09
CA HIS A 554 -19.49 5.31 13.68
C HIS A 554 -18.30 4.78 14.48
N LEU A 555 -17.08 5.28 14.19
CA LEU A 555 -15.86 4.80 14.82
C LEU A 555 -15.36 5.72 15.94
N GLY A 556 -14.84 5.11 16.99
CA GLY A 556 -13.96 5.73 17.98
C GLY A 556 -12.49 5.63 17.57
N GLY A 557 -11.62 6.32 18.31
CA GLY A 557 -10.17 6.29 18.09
C GLY A 557 -9.60 7.49 17.36
N PHE A 558 -8.28 7.48 17.12
CA PHE A 558 -7.55 8.66 16.64
C PHE A 558 -7.43 8.73 15.11
N ALA A 559 -6.96 7.67 14.46
CA ALA A 559 -6.75 7.74 13.00
C ALA A 559 -8.04 7.78 12.20
N HIS A 560 -9.07 7.03 12.62
CA HIS A 560 -10.29 6.79 11.84
C HIS A 560 -11.58 7.09 12.61
N GLY A 561 -11.54 7.77 13.75
CA GLY A 561 -12.70 7.96 14.59
C GLY A 561 -12.85 9.34 15.19
N ALA A 562 -13.87 9.47 16.04
CA ALA A 562 -14.31 10.72 16.62
C ALA A 562 -13.23 11.45 17.43
N SER A 563 -12.35 10.74 18.16
CA SER A 563 -11.25 11.36 18.91
C SER A 563 -10.24 12.09 18.02
N GLY A 564 -9.90 11.54 16.87
CA GLY A 564 -8.98 12.21 15.94
C GLY A 564 -9.62 13.38 15.22
N ILE A 565 -10.89 13.23 14.80
CA ILE A 565 -11.65 14.33 14.21
C ILE A 565 -11.80 15.46 15.22
N GLY A 566 -12.16 15.13 16.48
CA GLY A 566 -12.29 16.10 17.57
C GLY A 566 -10.99 16.86 17.83
N TRP A 567 -9.86 16.15 17.89
CA TRP A 567 -8.56 16.78 18.01
C TRP A 567 -8.27 17.73 16.83
N ALA A 568 -8.55 17.31 15.59
CA ALA A 568 -8.32 18.14 14.41
C ALA A 568 -9.17 19.43 14.44
N LEU A 569 -10.45 19.33 14.85
CA LEU A 569 -11.32 20.48 15.00
C LEU A 569 -10.82 21.44 16.07
N LEU A 570 -10.33 20.92 17.21
CA LEU A 570 -9.73 21.72 18.29
C LEU A 570 -8.42 22.39 17.87
N GLU A 571 -7.57 21.73 17.06
CA GLU A 571 -6.37 22.33 16.49
C GLU A 571 -6.72 23.51 15.60
N VAL A 572 -7.63 23.33 14.63
CA VAL A 572 -8.03 24.39 13.70
C VAL A 572 -8.77 25.49 14.43
N GLY A 573 -9.71 25.17 15.35
CA GLY A 573 -10.45 26.14 16.14
C GLY A 573 -9.54 27.00 17.01
N SER A 574 -8.54 26.41 17.66
CA SER A 574 -7.55 27.14 18.46
C SER A 574 -6.67 28.03 17.59
N GLY A 575 -6.23 27.55 16.43
CA GLY A 575 -5.36 28.29 15.49
C GLY A 575 -6.08 29.45 14.80
N SER A 576 -7.40 29.38 14.66
CA SER A 576 -8.22 30.40 14.00
C SER A 576 -9.02 31.29 14.98
N GLY A 577 -9.17 30.88 16.24
CA GLY A 577 -10.06 31.54 17.22
C GLY A 577 -11.56 31.25 16.95
N ASP A 578 -11.89 30.08 16.38
CA ASP A 578 -13.26 29.70 16.02
C ASP A 578 -13.93 28.85 17.12
N ASP A 579 -14.78 29.48 17.93
CA ASP A 579 -15.47 28.83 19.05
C ASP A 579 -16.42 27.69 18.62
N ALA A 580 -16.98 27.75 17.40
CA ALA A 580 -17.87 26.70 16.91
C ALA A 580 -17.09 25.42 16.61
N LEU A 581 -15.86 25.52 16.11
CA LEU A 581 -14.97 24.38 15.93
C LEU A 581 -14.49 23.81 17.27
N LEU A 582 -14.26 24.67 18.28
CA LEU A 582 -13.90 24.23 19.63
C LEU A 582 -15.05 23.45 20.29
N ASP A 583 -16.30 23.93 20.17
CA ASP A 583 -17.47 23.19 20.65
C ASP A 583 -17.64 21.84 19.94
N ALA A 584 -17.62 21.85 18.61
CA ALA A 584 -17.76 20.62 17.83
C ALA A 584 -16.67 19.61 18.14
N GLY A 585 -15.41 20.05 18.30
CA GLY A 585 -14.29 19.20 18.70
C GLY A 585 -14.50 18.57 20.08
N SER A 586 -14.98 19.35 21.05
CA SER A 586 -15.27 18.86 22.41
C SER A 586 -16.38 17.79 22.39
N ARG A 587 -17.44 18.00 21.61
CA ARG A 587 -18.53 17.03 21.44
C ARG A 587 -18.07 15.76 20.71
N ALA A 588 -17.10 15.87 19.80
CA ALA A 588 -16.49 14.71 19.16
C ALA A 588 -15.67 13.87 20.15
N LEU A 589 -14.89 14.51 21.03
CA LEU A 589 -14.19 13.80 22.10
C LEU A 589 -15.15 13.09 23.05
N ALA A 590 -16.29 13.69 23.38
CA ALA A 590 -17.32 13.11 24.23
C ALA A 590 -17.91 11.79 23.68
N PHE A 591 -17.82 11.56 22.37
CA PHE A 591 -18.25 10.29 21.75
C PHE A 591 -17.49 9.08 22.30
N ASP A 592 -16.16 9.17 22.42
CA ASP A 592 -15.33 8.09 22.97
C ASP A 592 -15.44 8.06 24.52
N THR A 593 -15.60 9.21 25.20
CA THR A 593 -15.88 9.25 26.63
C THR A 593 -17.11 8.43 27.00
N ALA A 594 -18.21 8.57 26.24
CA ALA A 594 -19.45 7.83 26.46
C ALA A 594 -19.31 6.29 26.19
N ARG A 595 -18.22 5.86 25.57
CA ARG A 595 -17.94 4.46 25.21
C ARG A 595 -16.83 3.82 26.04
N PHE A 596 -16.33 4.54 27.03
CA PHE A 596 -15.36 3.99 27.96
C PHE A 596 -15.98 2.86 28.79
N ASP A 597 -15.41 1.67 28.68
CA ASP A 597 -15.82 0.52 29.48
C ASP A 597 -15.09 0.54 30.83
N ALA A 598 -15.82 0.89 31.90
CA ALA A 598 -15.26 0.97 33.24
C ALA A 598 -14.80 -0.40 33.79
N GLY A 599 -15.42 -1.50 33.34
CA GLY A 599 -15.02 -2.86 33.74
C GLY A 599 -13.74 -3.31 33.06
N ALA A 600 -13.60 -3.02 31.78
CA ALA A 600 -12.38 -3.28 31.01
C ALA A 600 -11.32 -2.17 31.20
N ARG A 601 -11.68 -1.00 31.71
CA ARG A 601 -10.84 0.21 31.83
C ARG A 601 -10.18 0.58 30.50
N ALA A 602 -10.95 0.48 29.40
CA ALA A 602 -10.49 0.73 28.05
C ALA A 602 -11.65 1.00 27.09
N TRP A 603 -11.36 1.33 25.85
CA TRP A 603 -12.34 1.56 24.80
C TRP A 603 -12.45 0.36 23.88
N PRO A 604 -13.69 -0.10 23.56
CA PRO A 604 -13.90 -1.21 22.63
C PRO A 604 -13.58 -0.80 21.18
N ASP A 605 -13.14 -1.75 20.40
CA ASP A 605 -13.06 -1.61 18.94
C ASP A 605 -14.47 -1.73 18.34
N LEU A 606 -14.99 -0.63 17.83
CA LEU A 606 -16.36 -0.56 17.31
C LEU A 606 -16.51 -1.25 15.92
N ARG A 607 -15.41 -1.71 15.32
CA ARG A 607 -15.41 -2.38 14.01
C ARG A 607 -15.67 -3.88 14.11
N ARG A 608 -15.28 -4.51 15.22
CA ARG A 608 -15.21 -5.97 15.31
C ARG A 608 -15.57 -6.49 16.69
N GLU A 609 -16.41 -7.52 16.66
CA GLU A 609 -16.57 -8.43 17.79
C GLU A 609 -16.02 -9.81 17.42
N VAL A 610 -15.19 -10.39 18.25
CA VAL A 610 -14.71 -11.76 18.06
C VAL A 610 -15.51 -12.70 18.94
N ARG A 611 -16.33 -13.56 18.33
CA ARG A 611 -17.19 -14.51 19.04
C ARG A 611 -18.14 -13.85 20.05
N GLY A 612 -18.65 -12.66 19.73
CA GLY A 612 -19.54 -11.91 20.63
C GLY A 612 -18.83 -11.25 21.80
N GLN A 613 -17.51 -11.09 21.76
CA GLN A 613 -16.73 -10.39 22.77
C GLN A 613 -16.09 -9.14 22.19
N ALA A 614 -16.19 -8.01 22.89
CA ALA A 614 -15.55 -6.77 22.54
C ALA A 614 -14.02 -6.90 22.59
N LEU A 615 -13.33 -6.33 21.60
CA LEU A 615 -11.89 -6.19 21.60
C LEU A 615 -11.50 -4.81 22.15
N TYR A 616 -10.42 -4.74 22.90
CA TYR A 616 -9.90 -3.50 23.48
C TYR A 616 -8.47 -3.25 23.01
N PRO A 617 -8.28 -2.69 21.81
CA PRO A 617 -6.95 -2.49 21.25
C PRO A 617 -6.15 -1.42 21.97
N VAL A 618 -4.82 -1.58 21.94
CA VAL A 618 -3.85 -0.63 22.49
C VAL A 618 -2.96 -0.16 21.33
N GLN A 619 -3.54 0.62 20.42
CA GLN A 619 -2.90 1.09 19.19
C GLN A 619 -3.15 2.58 19.00
N TRP A 620 -2.30 3.25 18.19
CA TRP A 620 -2.50 4.65 17.84
C TRP A 620 -3.74 4.87 16.97
N CYS A 621 -3.92 4.05 15.96
CA CYS A 621 -5.05 4.23 15.03
C CYS A 621 -6.39 3.94 15.69
N HIS A 622 -6.46 2.91 16.53
CA HIS A 622 -7.67 2.52 17.26
C HIS A 622 -7.32 2.11 18.70
N GLY A 623 -8.11 2.56 19.66
CA GLY A 623 -8.01 2.14 21.05
C GLY A 623 -7.25 3.10 21.95
N ALA A 624 -6.76 2.57 23.07
CA ALA A 624 -6.33 3.37 24.22
C ALA A 624 -5.21 4.39 23.92
N ILE A 625 -4.20 4.02 23.11
CA ILE A 625 -3.08 4.94 22.81
C ILE A 625 -3.57 6.17 22.04
N GLY A 626 -4.33 5.97 20.95
CA GLY A 626 -4.80 7.11 20.15
C GLY A 626 -5.80 7.98 20.86
N ILE A 627 -6.74 7.37 21.60
CA ILE A 627 -7.70 8.13 22.41
C ILE A 627 -6.97 8.91 23.51
N GLY A 628 -6.07 8.25 24.26
CA GLY A 628 -5.24 8.92 25.28
C GLY A 628 -4.39 10.05 24.70
N MET A 629 -3.85 9.87 23.50
CA MET A 629 -3.08 10.88 22.79
C MET A 629 -3.92 12.11 22.44
N SER A 630 -5.15 11.92 21.95
CA SER A 630 -6.07 13.05 21.72
C SER A 630 -6.34 13.84 23.00
N ARG A 631 -6.52 13.16 24.14
CA ARG A 631 -6.72 13.80 25.44
C ARG A 631 -5.47 14.57 25.91
N ALA A 632 -4.30 13.95 25.79
CA ALA A 632 -3.03 14.57 26.16
C ALA A 632 -2.72 15.83 25.35
N LEU A 633 -3.04 15.83 24.05
CA LEU A 633 -2.83 16.97 23.14
C LEU A 633 -3.83 18.13 23.35
N THR A 634 -5.02 17.84 23.91
CA THR A 634 -6.09 18.84 24.03
C THR A 634 -6.36 19.33 25.45
N CYS A 635 -5.79 18.68 26.46
CA CYS A 635 -6.11 18.98 27.87
C CYS A 635 -5.80 20.42 28.32
N ASP A 636 -4.84 21.09 27.70
CA ASP A 636 -4.51 22.49 27.99
C ASP A 636 -5.45 23.49 27.29
N ARG A 637 -6.16 23.07 26.25
CA ARG A 637 -7.08 23.90 25.45
C ARG A 637 -8.53 23.74 25.90
N VAL A 638 -8.90 22.53 26.25
CA VAL A 638 -10.23 22.18 26.75
C VAL A 638 -10.04 21.41 28.06
N PRO A 639 -9.73 22.11 29.14
CA PRO A 639 -9.52 21.46 30.46
C PRO A 639 -10.80 20.74 30.90
N SER A 640 -10.72 19.41 31.03
CA SER A 640 -11.77 18.58 31.58
C SER A 640 -11.17 17.55 32.55
N PRO A 641 -11.74 17.37 33.75
CA PRO A 641 -11.33 16.30 34.66
C PRO A 641 -11.40 14.91 33.98
N ASP A 642 -12.40 14.70 33.11
CA ASP A 642 -12.59 13.44 32.40
C ASP A 642 -11.45 13.21 31.41
N SER A 643 -11.04 14.22 30.65
CA SER A 643 -9.92 14.10 29.71
C SER A 643 -8.60 13.71 30.38
N ALA A 644 -8.32 14.28 31.57
CA ALA A 644 -7.13 13.93 32.34
C ALA A 644 -7.20 12.48 32.86
N ALA A 645 -8.37 12.07 33.37
CA ALA A 645 -8.62 10.74 33.89
C ALA A 645 -8.55 9.69 32.78
N GLU A 646 -9.10 9.99 31.59
CA GLU A 646 -9.04 9.12 30.40
C GLU A 646 -7.63 8.97 29.86
N ALA A 647 -6.84 10.05 29.82
CA ALA A 647 -5.44 9.96 29.44
C ALA A 647 -4.64 9.05 30.40
N GLU A 648 -4.90 9.14 31.72
CA GLU A 648 -4.25 8.25 32.69
C GLU A 648 -4.77 6.81 32.56
N ALA A 649 -6.07 6.59 32.33
CA ALA A 649 -6.63 5.27 32.06
C ALA A 649 -6.01 4.62 30.80
N ALA A 650 -5.68 5.41 29.78
CA ALA A 650 -4.97 4.92 28.61
C ALA A 650 -3.53 4.49 28.95
N VAL A 651 -2.83 5.21 29.83
CA VAL A 651 -1.52 4.79 30.36
C VAL A 651 -1.63 3.48 31.13
N GLU A 652 -2.66 3.33 31.96
CA GLU A 652 -2.92 2.10 32.70
C GLU A 652 -3.22 0.93 31.79
N ALA A 653 -4.10 1.11 30.80
CA ALA A 653 -4.43 0.08 29.82
C ALA A 653 -3.18 -0.42 29.08
N LEU A 654 -2.26 0.49 28.70
CA LEU A 654 -1.01 0.15 28.07
C LEU A 654 -0.09 -0.68 28.99
N VAL A 655 0.02 -0.29 30.25
CA VAL A 655 0.92 -0.96 31.21
C VAL A 655 0.37 -2.33 31.61
N GLU A 656 -0.94 -2.47 31.80
CA GLU A 656 -1.58 -3.70 32.30
C GLU A 656 -1.82 -4.73 31.19
N ARG A 657 -2.25 -4.31 30.01
CA ARG A 657 -2.54 -5.20 28.89
C ARG A 657 -1.30 -5.59 28.08
N GLY A 658 -0.21 -4.83 28.25
CA GLY A 658 1.01 -4.96 27.48
C GLY A 658 0.90 -4.30 26.09
N LEU A 659 2.04 -4.27 25.40
CA LEU A 659 2.20 -3.60 24.12
C LEU A 659 1.98 -4.57 22.97
N PRO A 660 1.52 -4.06 21.82
CA PRO A 660 1.50 -4.84 20.58
C PRO A 660 2.89 -5.42 20.29
N PRO A 661 2.99 -6.63 19.72
CA PRO A 661 4.24 -7.33 19.52
C PRO A 661 5.09 -6.84 18.33
N ASN A 662 4.81 -5.67 17.79
CA ASN A 662 5.59 -5.03 16.73
C ASN A 662 6.07 -3.65 17.17
N ASP A 663 7.02 -3.09 16.43
CA ASP A 663 7.69 -1.84 16.79
C ASP A 663 7.32 -0.68 15.84
N SER A 664 6.19 -0.79 15.09
CA SER A 664 5.71 0.26 14.17
C SER A 664 5.15 1.48 14.91
N LEU A 665 5.02 2.59 14.19
CA LEU A 665 4.37 3.82 14.70
C LEU A 665 2.85 3.64 14.88
N CYS A 666 2.18 3.02 13.92
CA CYS A 666 0.72 2.91 13.92
C CYS A 666 0.19 1.89 14.93
N HIS A 667 0.79 0.67 14.95
CA HIS A 667 0.27 -0.48 15.70
C HIS A 667 1.23 -0.98 16.77
N GLY A 668 2.37 -0.32 16.99
CA GLY A 668 3.48 -0.88 17.75
C GLY A 668 3.95 -0.04 18.92
N THR A 669 5.12 -0.47 19.42
CA THR A 669 5.77 0.12 20.59
C THR A 669 6.14 1.58 20.39
N LEU A 670 6.48 2.00 19.14
CA LEU A 670 6.84 3.40 18.88
C LEU A 670 5.63 4.34 18.96
N GLY A 671 4.44 3.92 18.55
CA GLY A 671 3.23 4.69 18.80
C GLY A 671 2.91 4.84 20.30
N ALA A 672 3.11 3.75 21.04
CA ALA A 672 2.99 3.78 22.52
C ALA A 672 4.01 4.73 23.16
N ARG A 673 5.24 4.74 22.64
CA ARG A 673 6.29 5.64 23.10
C ARG A 673 5.94 7.11 22.91
N GLU A 674 5.39 7.46 21.73
CA GLU A 674 4.93 8.84 21.46
C GLU A 674 3.89 9.29 22.48
N PHE A 675 2.88 8.47 22.76
CA PHE A 675 1.88 8.76 23.76
C PHE A 675 2.47 8.90 25.16
N LEU A 676 3.33 7.96 25.59
CA LEU A 676 3.99 8.04 26.90
C LEU A 676 4.88 9.27 27.03
N SER A 677 5.53 9.70 25.95
CA SER A 677 6.33 10.93 25.93
C SER A 677 5.48 12.18 26.20
N LEU A 678 4.29 12.28 25.60
CA LEU A 678 3.33 13.36 25.89
C LEU A 678 2.86 13.36 27.35
N MET A 679 2.72 12.17 27.95
CA MET A 679 2.25 12.02 29.31
C MET A 679 3.35 12.08 30.36
N ALA A 680 4.62 11.98 30.00
CA ALA A 680 5.74 11.87 30.96
C ALA A 680 5.90 13.08 31.89
N GLY A 681 5.50 14.27 31.45
CA GLY A 681 5.46 15.47 32.25
C GLY A 681 4.29 15.54 33.26
N ARG A 682 3.23 14.75 33.00
CA ARG A 682 1.95 14.80 33.76
C ARG A 682 1.70 13.56 34.62
N SER A 683 2.33 12.43 34.31
CA SER A 683 2.14 11.13 34.97
C SER A 683 3.48 10.50 35.31
N GLU A 684 3.69 10.20 36.60
CA GLU A 684 4.87 9.46 37.04
C GLU A 684 4.87 8.04 36.51
N ARG A 685 3.67 7.42 36.39
CA ARG A 685 3.49 6.09 35.76
C ARG A 685 3.93 6.10 34.29
N ALA A 686 3.50 7.10 33.53
CA ALA A 686 3.90 7.27 32.14
C ALA A 686 5.41 7.47 31.99
N ARG A 687 6.02 8.30 32.84
CA ARG A 687 7.47 8.52 32.85
C ARG A 687 8.25 7.24 33.10
N GLY A 688 7.83 6.47 34.11
CA GLY A 688 8.43 5.16 34.40
C GLY A 688 8.22 4.14 33.29
N ALA A 689 7.03 4.12 32.66
CA ALA A 689 6.74 3.25 31.53
C ALA A 689 7.55 3.62 30.27
N LEU A 690 7.68 4.91 29.96
CA LEU A 690 8.49 5.42 28.86
C LEU A 690 9.95 4.95 28.96
N HIS A 691 10.54 5.12 30.14
CA HIS A 691 11.93 4.72 30.34
C HIS A 691 12.14 3.20 30.16
N ARG A 692 11.21 2.36 30.65
CA ARG A 692 11.27 0.91 30.42
C ARG A 692 11.06 0.54 28.95
N LEU A 693 10.17 1.26 28.28
CA LEU A 693 9.86 1.03 26.87
C LEU A 693 11.05 1.35 25.96
N ASP A 694 11.69 2.51 26.15
CA ASP A 694 12.87 2.92 25.38
C ASP A 694 13.97 1.86 25.46
N ARG A 695 14.25 1.35 26.65
CA ARG A 695 15.21 0.23 26.82
C ARG A 695 14.74 -1.07 26.17
N THR A 696 13.45 -1.35 26.23
CA THR A 696 12.91 -2.57 25.64
C THR A 696 13.05 -2.52 24.10
N ILE A 697 12.76 -1.38 23.46
CA ILE A 697 12.91 -1.19 22.02
C ILE A 697 14.37 -1.40 21.60
N LEU A 698 15.32 -0.72 22.28
CA LEU A 698 16.74 -0.81 21.94
C LEU A 698 17.30 -2.23 22.13
N ARG A 699 16.97 -2.89 23.25
CA ARG A 699 17.37 -4.27 23.48
C ARG A 699 16.83 -5.22 22.42
N ARG A 700 15.56 -5.10 22.07
CA ARG A 700 14.94 -5.91 21.00
C ARG A 700 15.65 -5.71 19.65
N PHE A 701 16.09 -4.50 19.37
CA PHE A 701 16.87 -4.20 18.18
C PHE A 701 18.26 -4.88 18.25
N GLU A 702 19.00 -4.74 19.36
CA GLU A 702 20.30 -5.36 19.57
C GLU A 702 20.25 -6.89 19.49
N GLU A 703 19.17 -7.50 20.00
CA GLU A 703 18.93 -8.94 19.95
C GLU A 703 18.44 -9.44 18.57
N GLY A 704 18.20 -8.54 17.60
CA GLY A 704 17.69 -8.89 16.28
C GLY A 704 16.24 -9.38 16.28
N VAL A 705 15.46 -9.08 17.33
CA VAL A 705 14.05 -9.48 17.47
C VAL A 705 13.09 -8.31 17.34
N ALA A 706 13.58 -7.12 17.00
CA ALA A 706 12.73 -5.98 16.66
C ALA A 706 11.89 -6.31 15.43
N GLN A 707 10.61 -5.96 15.48
CA GLN A 707 9.67 -6.14 14.38
C GLN A 707 9.26 -4.76 13.87
N ASP A 708 10.01 -4.24 12.92
CA ASP A 708 9.80 -2.94 12.29
C ASP A 708 8.61 -2.90 11.30
N GLY A 709 7.95 -4.04 11.10
CA GLY A 709 6.73 -4.20 10.31
C GLY A 709 5.66 -5.03 11.02
N ILE A 710 4.44 -4.98 10.50
CA ILE A 710 3.30 -5.72 11.08
C ILE A 710 3.27 -7.21 10.70
N VAL A 711 4.06 -7.64 9.72
CA VAL A 711 3.96 -8.97 9.11
C VAL A 711 4.94 -9.98 9.71
N GLY A 712 6.01 -9.53 10.30
CA GLY A 712 7.01 -10.40 10.95
C GLY A 712 8.45 -9.89 10.80
N PRO A 713 9.39 -10.55 11.48
CA PRO A 713 10.76 -10.02 11.64
C PRO A 713 11.61 -10.03 10.36
N HIS A 714 11.14 -10.65 9.29
CA HIS A 714 11.91 -10.82 8.06
C HIS A 714 11.24 -10.21 6.83
N THR A 715 10.19 -9.41 7.02
CA THR A 715 9.43 -8.82 5.93
C THR A 715 9.84 -7.37 5.75
N ALA A 716 10.34 -7.03 4.58
CA ALA A 716 10.72 -5.65 4.27
C ALA A 716 9.48 -4.77 4.08
N THR A 717 9.21 -3.93 5.07
CA THR A 717 8.22 -2.86 5.00
C THR A 717 8.95 -1.52 5.12
N PRO A 718 9.31 -0.87 4.01
CA PRO A 718 10.13 0.34 4.06
C PRO A 718 9.36 1.57 4.57
N GLY A 719 8.02 1.59 4.47
CA GLY A 719 7.15 2.73 4.72
C GLY A 719 7.19 3.33 6.13
N LEU A 720 6.49 4.47 6.32
CA LEU A 720 6.57 5.26 7.55
C LEU A 720 5.74 4.68 8.70
N LEU A 721 4.43 4.45 8.50
CA LEU A 721 3.55 4.13 9.64
C LEU A 721 3.68 2.69 10.11
N LEU A 722 4.04 1.77 9.22
CA LEU A 722 4.11 0.32 9.47
C LEU A 722 5.50 -0.29 9.24
N GLY A 723 6.52 0.52 8.98
CA GLY A 723 7.79 -0.01 8.53
C GLY A 723 9.03 0.73 9.01
N ARG A 724 10.15 0.45 8.33
CA ARG A 724 11.52 0.87 8.71
C ARG A 724 11.72 2.35 8.79
N ALA A 725 11.11 3.14 7.89
CA ALA A 725 11.18 4.60 7.96
C ALA A 725 10.58 5.14 9.27
N GLY A 726 9.46 4.55 9.71
CA GLY A 726 8.86 4.87 11.00
C GLY A 726 9.71 4.43 12.19
N PHE A 727 10.36 3.25 12.06
CA PHE A 727 11.28 2.79 13.10
C PHE A 727 12.47 3.74 13.25
N VAL A 728 13.08 4.16 12.14
CA VAL A 728 14.13 5.20 12.14
C VAL A 728 13.62 6.47 12.80
N LEU A 729 12.47 7.00 12.35
CA LEU A 729 11.93 8.25 12.88
C LEU A 729 11.66 8.16 14.39
N GLY A 730 11.13 7.05 14.88
CA GLY A 730 10.89 6.81 16.31
C GLY A 730 12.18 6.78 17.13
N LEU A 731 13.24 6.15 16.63
CA LEU A 731 14.56 6.15 17.27
C LEU A 731 15.19 7.55 17.27
N LEU A 732 15.07 8.30 16.17
CA LEU A 732 15.57 9.69 16.10
C LEU A 732 14.82 10.60 17.09
N ARG A 733 13.49 10.41 17.23
CA ARG A 733 12.70 11.13 18.25
C ARG A 733 13.02 10.70 19.67
N MET A 734 13.45 9.46 19.89
CA MET A 734 13.98 9.02 21.19
C MET A 734 15.23 9.80 21.57
N ALA A 735 16.10 10.09 20.59
CA ALA A 735 17.36 10.80 20.79
C ALA A 735 17.24 12.32 20.78
N GLU A 736 16.41 12.88 19.90
CA GLU A 736 16.30 14.31 19.60
C GLU A 736 14.84 14.76 19.45
N PRO A 737 13.99 14.64 20.49
CA PRO A 737 12.54 14.91 20.39
C PRO A 737 12.20 16.36 20.02
N GLU A 738 13.04 17.34 20.38
CA GLU A 738 12.83 18.76 20.07
C GLU A 738 13.15 19.11 18.60
N ARG A 739 13.98 18.30 17.93
CA ARG A 739 14.42 18.54 16.57
C ARG A 739 13.66 17.72 15.54
N VAL A 740 13.13 16.57 15.94
CA VAL A 740 12.42 15.64 15.07
C VAL A 740 10.95 15.66 15.43
N PRO A 741 10.06 16.23 14.59
CA PRO A 741 8.64 16.40 14.92
C PRO A 741 7.88 15.07 14.91
N SER A 742 6.80 15.00 15.70
CA SER A 742 5.90 13.84 15.69
C SER A 742 4.99 13.84 14.49
N VAL A 743 5.10 12.78 13.70
CA VAL A 743 4.19 12.58 12.56
C VAL A 743 2.82 12.09 13.01
N LEU A 744 2.70 11.49 14.19
CA LEU A 744 1.43 10.95 14.70
C LEU A 744 0.45 12.04 15.15
N SER A 745 0.97 13.22 15.49
CA SER A 745 0.20 14.43 15.80
C SER A 745 0.30 15.51 14.72
N LEU A 746 0.81 15.17 13.54
CA LEU A 746 1.01 16.14 12.44
C LEU A 746 1.68 17.44 12.92
N GLU A 747 2.71 17.32 13.77
CA GLU A 747 3.49 18.49 14.19
C GLU A 747 4.11 19.17 12.96
N GLY A 748 4.08 20.50 12.96
CA GLY A 748 4.76 21.30 11.94
C GLY A 748 6.28 21.17 12.06
N PRO A 749 7.05 21.63 11.04
CA PRO A 749 8.49 21.71 11.16
C PRO A 749 8.83 22.67 12.31
N GLY A 750 9.57 22.17 13.32
CA GLY A 750 9.98 22.98 14.46
C GLY A 750 10.70 24.25 14.00
N LYS A 751 10.61 25.32 14.77
CA LYS A 751 11.47 26.50 14.59
C LYS A 751 12.86 26.08 15.07
N ASP A 752 13.82 26.02 14.18
CA ASP A 752 15.24 25.83 14.49
C ASP A 752 15.80 26.97 15.32
#